data_ba05144f21d80c84d2823cef2a70d51f
#
_entry.id   ba05144f21d80c84d2823cef2a70d51f
#
_cell.length_a   1.000
_cell.length_b   1.000
_cell.length_c   1.000
_cell.angle_alpha   90.00
_cell.angle_beta   90.00
_cell.angle_gamma   90.00
#
_symmetry.space_group_name_H-M   'P 1'
#
loop_
_entity.id
_entity.type
_entity.pdbx_description
1 polymer ?
#
loop_
_entity_poly.entity_id
_entity_poly.type
_entity_poly.pdbx_seq_one_letter_code
_entity_poly.pdbx_strand_id
1 'polypeptide(L)'
;MLRRSIPRGGWSRWTPWLLTSPRIFCLSLIVLLGQVGLLQGHPQCXXXXPPFQPLQHLEFCSDYESFGCCDQRKDHRIAARYWDIMEYFDLKGHELCGGYIKDILCQECSPYAAHLYDAENSRTPLRNLPGLCSDYCSAFHSNCHSAIALLTNDRRFQESPGKDGTRFCHLLNLPDKDYCFPNILRSDHLNRNLGTVAEDRRGCLQLCLAEVANRLRNPVAMVHAGDGTHRFFVAEQVGVVWVYLPDGSRLEQPFLDLKSLVLTTPWIGDERGFLGLAFHPRFRRNRKFYIYYSCLGKKRVEKIRISEMKVSRADPNKADPKSERVILEIEEPASNHNGGQLLFGLDGYMYIFTGDGGQAGDPFGKFGNAQNKSSLLGKVLRIDVNGAGSGGKRYRVPMDNPFVSEPGAHPAIYAYGIRNMWRCAVDRGDPITHQGRGRMFCGDVGENRFEEVDIIVKGGNYGWGAKEGVECYDKKLCQNASLDDILPIYAYGHAVGKSVTGGYVYRGCESPNLNGLYIFGDFMSGRLMALQEDRKTKKWKKQDICLGSTESCAFPGLISTHSKFIISFGEDEAGELYFLATSYPSAYAPHGSIYKFVDPSRRAPPGKCRYKPVPVKTRSKRVQFRPLAKMVLDLLKEQSEKAARKMSRATLASSPNRASSQKDSFKKPASPTSSRKTSPGPGAKKRARVWSPGPQGKRKGIPKRPSGIARQAAQHRRAGRSLPPPLPSRWPLRGPEPPHHVEAAAAEPDFRRAGSRGWRWEPAERA
;
A
#
# COMPACT_ATOMS: atom_id res chain seq x y z
N MET A 1 61.76 -53.60 -7.00
CA MET A 1 61.90 -55.07 -6.91
C MET A 1 60.51 -55.67 -6.70
N LEU A 2 60.21 -56.62 -7.59
CA LEU A 2 59.15 -57.65 -7.56
C LEU A 2 57.71 -57.14 -7.66
N ARG A 3 57.10 -57.21 -8.78
CA ARG A 3 56.57 -58.14 -9.77
C ARG A 3 55.58 -59.20 -9.22
N ARG A 4 54.49 -59.30 -9.98
CA ARG A 4 53.59 -60.45 -10.28
C ARG A 4 52.28 -60.43 -9.46
N SER A 5 51.09 -60.79 -9.98
CA SER A 5 50.71 -61.40 -11.27
C SER A 5 49.17 -61.38 -11.38
N ILE A 6 48.68 -61.28 -12.58
CA ILE A 6 47.26 -61.43 -13.00
C ILE A 6 46.90 -62.93 -13.08
N PRO A 7 45.63 -63.31 -12.85
CA PRO A 7 45.03 -64.28 -13.77
C PRO A 7 43.69 -63.77 -14.36
N ARG A 8 43.54 -64.14 -15.63
CA ARG A 8 42.37 -64.06 -16.50
C ARG A 8 41.31 -65.10 -16.11
N GLY A 9 40.03 -64.75 -16.33
CA GLY A 9 39.02 -65.78 -16.54
C GLY A 9 37.57 -65.30 -16.40
N GLY A 10 36.83 -65.45 -17.47
CA GLY A 10 35.39 -65.71 -17.43
C GLY A 10 34.43 -64.59 -17.89
N TRP A 11 34.09 -64.68 -19.17
CA TRP A 11 32.96 -63.97 -19.73
C TRP A 11 31.62 -64.58 -19.24
N SER A 12 30.74 -63.81 -18.63
CA SER A 12 29.31 -64.12 -18.61
C SER A 12 28.54 -62.89 -18.94
N ARG A 13 27.68 -63.00 -19.94
CA ARG A 13 26.77 -61.99 -20.45
C ARG A 13 25.71 -61.67 -19.39
N TRP A 14 25.62 -60.43 -19.03
CA TRP A 14 24.42 -59.87 -18.36
C TRP A 14 23.80 -58.81 -19.26
N THR A 15 22.58 -59.09 -19.72
CA THR A 15 21.72 -58.12 -20.41
C THR A 15 21.05 -57.24 -19.37
N PRO A 16 21.08 -55.91 -19.53
CA PRO A 16 20.31 -55.05 -18.61
C PRO A 16 18.85 -54.97 -19.09
N TRP A 17 17.93 -55.47 -18.28
CA TRP A 17 16.52 -55.20 -18.42
C TRP A 17 16.23 -53.82 -17.80
N LEU A 18 16.19 -52.79 -18.63
CA LEU A 18 15.59 -51.50 -18.26
C LEU A 18 14.11 -51.58 -18.51
N LEU A 19 13.37 -52.00 -17.50
CA LEU A 19 11.93 -51.83 -17.45
C LEU A 19 11.65 -50.37 -17.06
N THR A 20 11.56 -49.50 -18.04
CA THR A 20 10.96 -48.17 -17.87
C THR A 20 9.44 -48.38 -17.81
N SER A 21 8.94 -48.39 -16.61
CA SER A 21 7.47 -48.41 -16.40
C SER A 21 6.87 -47.14 -16.98
N PRO A 22 5.89 -47.24 -17.91
CA PRO A 22 5.22 -46.06 -18.46
C PRO A 22 4.49 -45.21 -17.39
N ARG A 23 4.27 -45.74 -16.20
CA ARG A 23 3.64 -45.01 -15.09
C ARG A 23 4.54 -43.95 -14.46
N ILE A 24 5.86 -44.12 -14.47
CA ILE A 24 6.80 -43.13 -13.92
C ILE A 24 6.94 -41.94 -14.89
N PHE A 25 6.89 -42.19 -16.21
CA PHE A 25 6.94 -41.13 -17.21
C PHE A 25 5.64 -40.29 -17.20
N CYS A 26 4.49 -40.88 -16.97
CA CYS A 26 3.20 -40.15 -16.83
C CYS A 26 3.16 -39.34 -15.56
N LEU A 27 3.67 -39.85 -14.43
CA LEU A 27 3.73 -39.09 -13.17
C LEU A 27 4.68 -37.90 -13.26
N SER A 28 5.83 -38.07 -13.93
CA SER A 28 6.77 -36.97 -14.15
C SER A 28 6.20 -35.92 -15.12
N LEU A 29 5.42 -36.34 -16.12
CA LEU A 29 4.75 -35.43 -17.04
C LEU A 29 3.60 -34.71 -16.40
N ILE A 30 2.86 -35.37 -15.49
CA ILE A 30 1.75 -34.77 -14.72
C ILE A 30 2.30 -33.75 -13.69
N VAL A 31 3.45 -34.04 -13.09
CA VAL A 31 4.12 -33.11 -12.17
C VAL A 31 4.71 -31.91 -12.95
N LEU A 32 5.22 -32.12 -14.17
CA LEU A 32 5.70 -31.05 -15.04
C LEU A 32 4.54 -30.21 -15.65
N LEU A 33 3.40 -30.83 -15.94
CA LEU A 33 2.24 -30.13 -16.44
C LEU A 33 1.45 -29.41 -15.31
N GLY A 34 1.62 -29.84 -14.07
CA GLY A 34 0.99 -29.20 -12.90
C GLY A 34 1.72 -27.93 -12.42
N GLN A 35 2.83 -27.58 -13.06
CA GLN A 35 3.60 -26.36 -12.74
C GLN A 35 3.55 -25.29 -13.84
N VAL A 36 2.57 -25.36 -14.74
CA VAL A 36 2.22 -24.16 -15.49
C VAL A 36 1.45 -23.27 -14.52
N GLY A 37 2.17 -22.51 -13.74
CA GLY A 37 1.57 -21.49 -12.86
C GLY A 37 0.73 -20.57 -13.73
N LEU A 38 -0.58 -20.66 -13.57
CA LEU A 38 -1.51 -19.71 -14.14
C LEU A 38 -1.05 -18.31 -13.70
N LEU A 39 -0.86 -17.45 -14.65
CA LEU A 39 -0.64 -16.02 -14.41
C LEU A 39 -1.83 -15.50 -13.60
N GLN A 40 -1.65 -15.36 -12.32
CA GLN A 40 -2.70 -14.83 -11.46
C GLN A 40 -2.56 -13.32 -11.40
N GLY A 41 -3.40 -12.62 -12.13
CA GLY A 41 -3.53 -11.18 -11.98
C GLY A 41 -3.83 -10.84 -10.52
N HIS A 42 -3.32 -9.73 -10.04
CA HIS A 42 -3.61 -9.29 -8.68
C HIS A 42 -4.81 -8.33 -8.66
N PRO A 43 -5.57 -8.22 -7.60
CA PRO A 43 -6.67 -7.27 -7.50
C PRO A 43 -6.14 -5.83 -7.57
N GLN A 44 -6.49 -5.11 -8.67
CA GLN A 44 -6.03 -3.75 -8.91
C GLN A 44 -7.06 -2.98 -9.71
N CYS A 45 -7.26 -1.77 -9.29
CA CYS A 45 -8.10 -0.82 -10.02
C CYS A 45 -7.31 -0.08 -11.10
N UNK A 46 -7.93 0.46 -12.04
CA UNK A 46 -7.41 1.10 -13.16
C UNK A 46 -6.52 2.24 -12.82
N UNK A 47 -6.52 2.64 -11.73
CA UNK A 47 -5.73 3.67 -11.28
C UNK A 47 -4.72 3.19 -10.33
N UNK A 48 -4.51 2.09 -10.39
CA UNK A 48 -3.66 1.55 -9.60
C UNK A 48 -3.98 1.48 -8.18
N UNK A 49 -5.02 1.77 -7.90
CA UNK A 49 -5.54 1.77 -6.73
C UNK A 49 -5.80 0.47 -6.38
N PRO A 50 -5.62 0.21 -5.06
CA PRO A 50 -6.12 -1.08 -4.61
C PRO A 50 -7.65 -1.06 -4.52
N PRO A 51 -8.30 -2.19 -4.80
CA PRO A 51 -9.74 -2.27 -4.58
C PRO A 51 -10.05 -2.16 -3.07
N PHE A 52 -11.25 -1.72 -2.75
CA PHE A 52 -11.65 -1.37 -1.39
C PHE A 52 -13.13 -1.68 -1.16
N GLN A 53 -13.55 -1.67 0.09
CA GLN A 53 -14.97 -1.73 0.43
C GLN A 53 -15.52 -0.29 0.42
N PRO A 54 -16.53 -0.01 -0.42
CA PRO A 54 -17.13 1.33 -0.43
C PRO A 54 -17.70 1.71 0.94
N LEU A 55 -17.57 2.98 1.30
CA LEU A 55 -18.12 3.50 2.56
C LEU A 55 -19.65 3.65 2.52
N GLN A 56 -20.19 3.79 1.32
CA GLN A 56 -21.61 3.95 1.05
C GLN A 56 -22.05 2.89 0.05
N HIS A 57 -23.31 2.52 0.10
CA HIS A 57 -23.92 1.53 -0.78
C HIS A 57 -23.78 1.96 -2.26
N LEU A 58 -23.45 1.03 -3.14
CA LEU A 58 -23.48 1.23 -4.59
C LEU A 58 -24.88 0.87 -5.11
N GLU A 59 -25.52 1.83 -5.72
CA GLU A 59 -26.91 1.68 -6.18
C GLU A 59 -26.97 1.03 -7.57
N PHE A 60 -26.00 1.32 -8.42
CA PHE A 60 -25.99 0.87 -9.81
C PHE A 60 -25.14 -0.39 -10.01
N CYS A 61 -23.86 -0.37 -9.64
CA CYS A 61 -22.93 -1.50 -9.79
C CYS A 61 -22.83 -2.30 -8.46
N SER A 62 -23.98 -2.74 -7.97
CA SER A 62 -24.14 -3.40 -6.65
C SER A 62 -23.32 -4.69 -6.48
N ASP A 63 -22.98 -5.38 -7.57
CA ASP A 63 -22.14 -6.59 -7.51
C ASP A 63 -20.77 -6.34 -6.88
N TYR A 64 -20.31 -5.10 -6.94
CA TYR A 64 -19.00 -4.70 -6.43
C TYR A 64 -19.06 -3.92 -5.09
N GLU A 65 -20.24 -3.87 -4.42
CA GLU A 65 -20.41 -3.14 -3.16
C GLU A 65 -19.63 -3.75 -1.98
N SER A 66 -19.37 -5.06 -2.05
CA SER A 66 -18.61 -5.74 -0.98
C SER A 66 -17.12 -5.43 -1.05
N PHE A 67 -16.56 -5.38 -2.25
CA PHE A 67 -15.16 -5.06 -2.49
C PHE A 67 -14.94 -4.82 -3.97
N GLY A 68 -14.45 -3.63 -4.34
CA GLY A 68 -14.28 -3.27 -5.74
C GLY A 68 -13.53 -1.95 -5.93
N CYS A 69 -13.70 -1.36 -7.11
CA CYS A 69 -12.96 -0.16 -7.55
C CYS A 69 -13.84 1.10 -7.66
N CYS A 70 -15.04 1.07 -7.09
CA CYS A 70 -15.97 2.19 -7.16
C CYS A 70 -16.37 2.70 -5.79
N ASP A 71 -16.36 4.01 -5.64
CA ASP A 71 -17.08 4.72 -4.60
C ASP A 71 -18.45 5.16 -5.19
N GLN A 72 -19.31 5.73 -4.37
CA GLN A 72 -20.62 6.19 -4.78
C GLN A 72 -20.55 7.21 -5.94
N ARG A 73 -19.54 8.08 -5.97
CA ARG A 73 -19.38 9.09 -7.04
C ARG A 73 -19.09 8.44 -8.40
N LYS A 74 -18.26 7.41 -8.40
CA LYS A 74 -17.94 6.66 -9.61
C LYS A 74 -19.14 5.83 -10.07
N ASP A 75 -19.84 5.23 -9.13
CA ASP A 75 -21.09 4.49 -9.37
C ASP A 75 -22.13 5.37 -10.07
N HIS A 76 -22.39 6.58 -9.54
CA HIS A 76 -23.30 7.55 -10.14
C HIS A 76 -22.87 7.99 -11.55
N ARG A 77 -21.55 8.15 -11.81
CA ARG A 77 -21.06 8.51 -13.14
C ARG A 77 -21.28 7.37 -14.15
N ILE A 78 -21.11 6.14 -13.72
CA ILE A 78 -21.37 4.96 -14.55
C ILE A 78 -22.87 4.87 -14.85
N ALA A 79 -23.71 5.08 -13.83
CA ALA A 79 -25.17 5.12 -14.01
C ALA A 79 -25.60 6.22 -14.98
N ALA A 80 -25.04 7.43 -14.86
CA ALA A 80 -25.33 8.53 -15.80
C ALA A 80 -24.97 8.15 -17.24
N ARG A 81 -23.74 7.62 -17.43
CA ARG A 81 -23.28 7.15 -18.75
C ARG A 81 -24.17 6.05 -19.31
N TYR A 82 -24.65 5.14 -18.48
CA TYR A 82 -25.59 4.10 -18.88
C TYR A 82 -26.88 4.73 -19.45
N TRP A 83 -27.47 5.68 -18.72
CA TRP A 83 -28.71 6.33 -19.16
C TRP A 83 -28.50 7.17 -20.42
N ASP A 84 -27.36 7.88 -20.55
CA ASP A 84 -26.98 8.61 -21.77
C ASP A 84 -26.94 7.66 -23.00
N ILE A 85 -26.44 6.43 -22.79
CA ILE A 85 -26.41 5.41 -23.87
C ILE A 85 -27.82 4.88 -24.14
N MET A 86 -28.59 4.60 -23.09
CA MET A 86 -29.91 4.00 -23.22
C MET A 86 -30.93 4.94 -23.88
N GLU A 87 -30.70 6.25 -23.87
CA GLU A 87 -31.53 7.23 -24.61
C GLU A 87 -31.58 6.96 -26.15
N TYR A 88 -30.61 6.25 -26.68
CA TYR A 88 -30.56 5.90 -28.13
C TYR A 88 -31.35 4.63 -28.46
N PHE A 89 -31.96 3.97 -27.48
CA PHE A 89 -32.67 2.69 -27.68
C PHE A 89 -34.16 2.84 -27.42
N ASP A 90 -34.95 2.09 -28.19
CA ASP A 90 -36.39 1.93 -27.96
C ASP A 90 -36.62 0.90 -26.82
N LEU A 91 -37.88 0.65 -26.46
CA LEU A 91 -38.26 -0.26 -25.38
C LEU A 91 -37.68 -1.67 -25.59
N LYS A 92 -37.66 -2.15 -26.81
CA LYS A 92 -37.11 -3.47 -27.16
C LYS A 92 -35.60 -3.48 -27.02
N GLY A 93 -34.93 -2.40 -27.42
CA GLY A 93 -33.49 -2.21 -27.21
C GLY A 93 -33.13 -2.16 -25.74
N HIS A 94 -33.97 -1.51 -24.94
CA HIS A 94 -33.78 -1.51 -23.47
C HIS A 94 -33.83 -2.94 -22.89
N GLU A 95 -34.80 -3.72 -23.33
CA GLU A 95 -34.96 -5.12 -22.86
C GLU A 95 -33.79 -5.99 -23.31
N LEU A 96 -33.34 -5.89 -24.56
CA LEU A 96 -32.30 -6.73 -25.14
C LEU A 96 -30.88 -6.30 -24.70
N CYS A 97 -30.62 -4.98 -24.63
CA CYS A 97 -29.27 -4.45 -24.48
C CYS A 97 -28.94 -3.90 -23.10
N GLY A 98 -29.95 -3.50 -22.34
CA GLY A 98 -29.71 -2.80 -21.06
C GLY A 98 -28.84 -3.61 -20.09
N GLY A 99 -29.09 -4.91 -19.97
CA GLY A 99 -28.28 -5.80 -19.11
C GLY A 99 -26.82 -5.84 -19.54
N TYR A 100 -26.56 -6.05 -20.82
CA TYR A 100 -25.19 -6.12 -21.37
C TYR A 100 -24.44 -4.79 -21.20
N ILE A 101 -25.11 -3.67 -21.47
CA ILE A 101 -24.50 -2.34 -21.36
C ILE A 101 -24.14 -2.06 -19.89
N LYS A 102 -25.05 -2.34 -18.97
CA LYS A 102 -24.80 -2.21 -17.52
C LYS A 102 -23.62 -3.05 -17.09
N ASP A 103 -23.62 -4.33 -17.44
CA ASP A 103 -22.56 -5.28 -17.10
C ASP A 103 -21.19 -4.80 -17.56
N ILE A 104 -21.09 -4.38 -18.84
CA ILE A 104 -19.85 -3.90 -19.46
C ILE A 104 -19.34 -2.65 -18.74
N LEU A 105 -20.22 -1.68 -18.48
CA LEU A 105 -19.85 -0.42 -17.80
C LEU A 105 -19.42 -0.68 -16.35
N CYS A 106 -20.10 -1.58 -15.65
CA CYS A 106 -19.78 -1.89 -14.26
C CYS A 106 -18.44 -2.63 -14.09
N GLN A 107 -17.81 -3.13 -15.17
CA GLN A 107 -16.48 -3.73 -15.05
C GLN A 107 -15.42 -2.72 -14.63
N GLU A 108 -15.67 -1.44 -14.75
CA GLU A 108 -14.81 -0.40 -14.13
C GLU A 108 -14.78 -0.49 -12.60
N CYS A 109 -15.78 -1.14 -11.99
CA CYS A 109 -15.86 -1.37 -10.55
C CYS A 109 -15.25 -2.71 -10.10
N SER A 110 -14.91 -3.59 -11.04
CA SER A 110 -14.31 -4.89 -10.73
C SER A 110 -13.03 -4.73 -9.89
N PRO A 111 -12.81 -5.58 -8.87
CA PRO A 111 -11.52 -5.58 -8.16
C PRO A 111 -10.34 -5.96 -9.05
N TYR A 112 -10.59 -6.44 -10.26
CA TYR A 112 -9.58 -6.77 -11.26
C TYR A 112 -9.69 -5.85 -12.49
N ALA A 113 -10.19 -4.64 -12.32
CA ALA A 113 -10.42 -3.70 -13.44
C ALA A 113 -9.13 -3.45 -14.24
N ALA A 114 -7.98 -3.32 -13.59
CA ALA A 114 -6.71 -3.12 -14.30
C ALA A 114 -6.42 -4.27 -15.28
N HIS A 115 -6.66 -5.51 -14.86
CA HIS A 115 -6.46 -6.69 -15.71
C HIS A 115 -7.47 -6.76 -16.85
N LEU A 116 -8.76 -6.49 -16.56
CA LEU A 116 -9.84 -6.49 -17.57
C LEU A 116 -9.59 -5.48 -18.70
N TYR A 117 -8.93 -4.36 -18.40
CA TYR A 117 -8.69 -3.28 -19.35
C TYR A 117 -7.24 -3.21 -19.87
N ASP A 118 -6.41 -4.24 -19.61
CA ASP A 118 -4.97 -4.29 -19.94
C ASP A 118 -4.18 -3.09 -19.37
N ALA A 119 -4.61 -2.54 -18.25
CA ALA A 119 -3.96 -1.39 -17.63
C ALA A 119 -2.65 -1.74 -16.90
N GLU A 120 -2.41 -3.04 -16.69
CA GLU A 120 -1.20 -3.54 -16.01
C GLU A 120 0.03 -3.55 -16.92
N ASN A 121 -0.15 -3.58 -18.23
CA ASN A 121 0.94 -3.69 -19.18
C ASN A 121 1.09 -2.38 -19.98
N SER A 122 2.15 -1.63 -19.68
CA SER A 122 2.44 -0.35 -20.35
C SER A 122 2.77 -0.47 -21.84
N ARG A 123 3.09 -1.68 -22.30
CA ARG A 123 3.42 -1.95 -23.72
C ARG A 123 2.20 -2.23 -24.56
N THR A 124 1.05 -2.50 -23.95
CA THR A 124 -0.21 -2.68 -24.66
C THR A 124 -1.06 -1.42 -24.52
N PRO A 125 -1.76 -1.00 -25.59
CA PRO A 125 -2.70 0.11 -25.46
C PRO A 125 -3.83 -0.23 -24.49
N LEU A 126 -4.15 0.69 -23.62
CA LEU A 126 -5.30 0.56 -22.70
C LEU A 126 -6.56 0.23 -23.51
N ARG A 127 -7.26 -0.79 -23.10
CA ARG A 127 -8.55 -1.15 -23.72
C ARG A 127 -9.64 -0.18 -23.28
N ASN A 128 -10.51 0.18 -24.20
CA ASN A 128 -11.69 1.00 -23.88
C ASN A 128 -12.90 0.15 -23.49
N LEU A 129 -12.82 -1.17 -23.72
CA LEU A 129 -13.83 -2.15 -23.31
C LEU A 129 -13.14 -3.26 -22.50
N PRO A 130 -13.82 -3.83 -21.51
CA PRO A 130 -13.22 -4.89 -20.70
C PRO A 130 -13.07 -6.20 -21.46
N GLY A 131 -12.21 -7.06 -20.98
CA GLY A 131 -12.06 -8.42 -21.49
C GLY A 131 -13.34 -9.23 -21.22
N LEU A 132 -13.98 -9.70 -22.29
CA LEU A 132 -15.21 -10.50 -22.21
C LEU A 132 -14.92 -11.96 -22.57
N CYS A 133 -15.55 -12.89 -21.85
CA CYS A 133 -15.49 -14.30 -22.18
C CYS A 133 -16.20 -14.54 -23.53
N SER A 134 -15.68 -15.47 -24.31
CA SER A 134 -16.10 -15.72 -25.69
C SER A 134 -17.62 -15.88 -25.85
N ASP A 135 -18.24 -16.70 -25.00
CA ASP A 135 -19.68 -16.99 -25.08
C ASP A 135 -20.53 -15.76 -24.75
N TYR A 136 -20.15 -15.04 -23.70
CA TYR A 136 -20.82 -13.79 -23.28
C TYR A 136 -20.68 -12.73 -24.36
N CYS A 137 -19.46 -12.58 -24.90
CA CYS A 137 -19.18 -11.63 -25.97
C CYS A 137 -20.01 -11.94 -27.22
N SER A 138 -20.12 -13.22 -27.61
CA SER A 138 -20.92 -13.63 -28.78
C SER A 138 -22.41 -13.32 -28.57
N ALA A 139 -22.94 -13.58 -27.39
CA ALA A 139 -24.31 -13.23 -27.04
C ALA A 139 -24.55 -11.71 -27.07
N PHE A 140 -23.63 -10.94 -26.48
CA PHE A 140 -23.65 -9.47 -26.52
C PHE A 140 -23.65 -8.97 -27.96
N HIS A 141 -22.75 -9.45 -28.80
CA HIS A 141 -22.63 -9.02 -30.19
C HIS A 141 -23.90 -9.38 -30.97
N SER A 142 -24.43 -10.58 -30.82
CA SER A 142 -25.64 -11.03 -31.53
C SER A 142 -26.88 -10.19 -31.19
N ASN A 143 -27.02 -9.83 -29.91
CA ASN A 143 -28.21 -9.10 -29.43
C ASN A 143 -28.06 -7.57 -29.49
N CYS A 144 -26.80 -7.05 -29.41
CA CYS A 144 -26.54 -5.66 -29.03
C CYS A 144 -25.37 -5.00 -29.74
N HIS A 145 -24.96 -5.48 -30.90
CA HIS A 145 -23.83 -4.88 -31.64
C HIS A 145 -23.98 -3.38 -31.91
N SER A 146 -25.19 -2.87 -32.01
CA SER A 146 -25.48 -1.45 -32.20
C SER A 146 -24.96 -0.57 -31.04
N ALA A 147 -24.85 -1.14 -29.82
CA ALA A 147 -24.34 -0.44 -28.67
C ALA A 147 -22.82 -0.18 -28.73
N ILE A 148 -22.08 -0.90 -29.56
CA ILE A 148 -20.60 -0.84 -29.59
C ILE A 148 -20.13 0.59 -29.89
N ALA A 149 -20.76 1.28 -30.83
CA ALA A 149 -20.40 2.65 -31.20
C ALA A 149 -20.67 3.69 -30.10
N LEU A 150 -21.58 3.36 -29.17
CA LEU A 150 -21.91 4.20 -28.03
C LEU A 150 -21.00 3.89 -26.79
N LEU A 151 -20.52 2.66 -26.72
CA LEU A 151 -19.67 2.21 -25.61
C LEU A 151 -18.21 2.63 -25.79
N THR A 152 -17.73 2.76 -27.05
CA THR A 152 -16.31 3.09 -27.30
C THR A 152 -16.12 3.92 -28.57
N ASN A 153 -15.15 4.84 -28.51
CA ASN A 153 -14.69 5.64 -29.65
C ASN A 153 -13.49 4.99 -30.38
N ASP A 154 -13.07 3.82 -29.97
CA ASP A 154 -11.95 3.13 -30.59
C ASP A 154 -12.35 2.56 -31.96
N ARG A 155 -11.73 3.08 -33.01
CA ARG A 155 -12.01 2.68 -34.41
C ARG A 155 -11.81 1.18 -34.65
N ARG A 156 -10.90 0.54 -33.92
CA ARG A 156 -10.67 -0.91 -34.05
C ARG A 156 -11.94 -1.71 -33.74
N PHE A 157 -12.81 -1.16 -32.89
CA PHE A 157 -14.07 -1.79 -32.50
C PHE A 157 -15.25 -1.28 -33.33
N GLN A 158 -15.13 -0.11 -33.97
CA GLN A 158 -16.21 0.50 -34.77
C GLN A 158 -16.21 0.08 -36.26
N GLU A 159 -15.03 0.03 -36.88
CA GLU A 159 -14.92 -0.13 -38.33
C GLU A 159 -15.06 -1.57 -38.84
N SER A 160 -14.69 -2.54 -38.07
CA SER A 160 -14.65 -3.95 -38.49
C SER A 160 -15.66 -4.85 -37.79
N PRO A 161 -15.91 -4.70 -36.52
CA PRO A 161 -16.69 -5.66 -35.75
C PRO A 161 -18.20 -5.49 -35.82
N GLY A 162 -18.73 -4.43 -36.39
CA GLY A 162 -20.18 -4.26 -36.54
C GLY A 162 -20.81 -5.36 -37.41
N LYS A 163 -20.00 -6.06 -38.22
CA LYS A 163 -20.46 -7.12 -39.14
C LYS A 163 -19.83 -8.50 -38.82
N ASP A 164 -18.73 -8.54 -38.02
CA ASP A 164 -18.03 -9.79 -37.73
C ASP A 164 -17.84 -9.93 -36.21
N GLY A 165 -18.80 -10.60 -35.58
CA GLY A 165 -18.80 -10.87 -34.15
C GLY A 165 -17.61 -11.71 -33.67
N THR A 166 -17.13 -12.62 -34.51
CA THR A 166 -15.95 -13.47 -34.16
C THR A 166 -14.70 -12.60 -34.01
N ARG A 167 -14.49 -11.70 -34.94
CA ARG A 167 -13.35 -10.79 -34.90
C ARG A 167 -13.46 -9.80 -33.74
N PHE A 168 -14.65 -9.25 -33.50
CA PHE A 168 -14.90 -8.38 -32.33
C PHE A 168 -14.55 -9.07 -31.03
N CYS A 169 -15.07 -10.28 -30.84
CA CYS A 169 -14.84 -11.03 -29.58
C CYS A 169 -13.39 -11.47 -29.44
N HIS A 170 -12.71 -11.76 -30.56
CA HIS A 170 -11.28 -12.05 -30.53
C HIS A 170 -10.44 -10.85 -30.02
N LEU A 171 -10.84 -9.63 -30.37
CA LEU A 171 -10.19 -8.40 -29.90
C LEU A 171 -10.40 -8.19 -28.39
N LEU A 172 -11.51 -8.68 -27.81
CA LEU A 172 -11.82 -8.54 -26.38
C LEU A 172 -11.33 -9.71 -25.55
N ASN A 173 -10.86 -10.77 -26.18
CA ASN A 173 -10.38 -11.96 -25.48
C ASN A 173 -9.14 -11.64 -24.63
N LEU A 174 -9.08 -12.24 -23.44
CA LEU A 174 -7.91 -12.17 -22.56
C LEU A 174 -7.13 -13.49 -22.65
N PRO A 175 -5.79 -13.44 -22.51
CA PRO A 175 -5.00 -14.67 -22.51
C PRO A 175 -5.42 -15.64 -21.41
N ASP A 176 -5.83 -15.11 -20.27
CA ASP A 176 -6.30 -15.88 -19.11
C ASP A 176 -7.83 -15.86 -19.08
N LYS A 177 -8.43 -17.00 -19.32
CA LYS A 177 -9.91 -17.18 -19.40
C LYS A 177 -10.61 -17.06 -18.05
N ASP A 178 -9.88 -17.17 -16.93
CA ASP A 178 -10.47 -17.00 -15.60
C ASP A 178 -10.75 -15.53 -15.30
N TYR A 179 -10.03 -14.63 -15.95
CA TYR A 179 -10.14 -13.19 -15.72
C TYR A 179 -11.15 -12.49 -16.63
N CYS A 180 -11.70 -13.15 -17.66
CA CYS A 180 -12.71 -12.51 -18.51
C CYS A 180 -14.06 -12.41 -17.77
N PHE A 181 -14.85 -11.38 -18.09
CA PHE A 181 -16.22 -11.24 -17.57
C PHE A 181 -17.18 -12.16 -18.36
N PRO A 182 -18.07 -12.97 -17.75
CA PRO A 182 -18.41 -13.01 -16.32
C PRO A 182 -17.67 -14.05 -15.47
N ASN A 183 -16.71 -14.79 -16.01
CA ASN A 183 -15.97 -15.80 -15.23
C ASN A 183 -15.34 -15.19 -13.98
N ILE A 184 -14.82 -13.98 -14.09
CA ILE A 184 -14.17 -13.28 -12.98
C ILE A 184 -15.08 -13.10 -11.76
N LEU A 185 -16.39 -12.93 -11.97
CA LEU A 185 -17.37 -12.84 -10.87
C LEU A 185 -17.65 -14.20 -10.21
N ARG A 186 -17.54 -15.26 -10.99
CA ARG A 186 -17.93 -16.63 -10.58
C ARG A 186 -16.79 -17.41 -9.95
N SER A 187 -15.56 -16.96 -10.13
CA SER A 187 -14.37 -17.69 -9.68
C SER A 187 -14.17 -17.54 -8.17
N ASP A 188 -14.50 -18.59 -7.42
CA ASP A 188 -14.20 -18.68 -5.99
C ASP A 188 -12.70 -18.48 -5.69
N HIS A 189 -11.86 -19.00 -6.59
CA HIS A 189 -10.41 -18.91 -6.43
C HIS A 189 -9.93 -17.46 -6.44
N LEU A 190 -10.46 -16.65 -7.35
CA LEU A 190 -10.09 -15.22 -7.48
C LEU A 190 -10.73 -14.38 -6.37
N ASN A 191 -11.94 -14.69 -5.97
CA ASN A 191 -12.74 -13.84 -5.08
C ASN A 191 -12.66 -14.25 -3.61
N ARG A 192 -12.12 -15.43 -3.31
CA ARG A 192 -11.93 -15.87 -1.93
C ARG A 192 -11.00 -14.90 -1.20
N ASN A 193 -11.41 -14.45 -0.04
CA ASN A 193 -10.68 -13.53 0.83
C ASN A 193 -10.54 -12.09 0.31
N LEU A 194 -11.16 -11.73 -0.81
CA LEU A 194 -11.23 -10.32 -1.19
C LEU A 194 -12.00 -9.53 -0.13
N GLY A 195 -11.40 -8.45 0.35
CA GLY A 195 -12.00 -7.61 1.40
C GLY A 195 -11.89 -8.19 2.81
N THR A 196 -11.31 -9.38 2.99
CA THR A 196 -11.17 -10.01 4.32
C THR A 196 -9.69 -10.25 4.66
N VAL A 197 -9.37 -10.27 5.96
CA VAL A 197 -8.04 -10.67 6.44
C VAL A 197 -7.96 -12.20 6.37
N ALA A 198 -7.00 -12.70 5.62
CA ALA A 198 -6.79 -14.14 5.46
C ALA A 198 -5.73 -14.62 6.45
N GLU A 199 -6.07 -15.60 7.25
CA GLU A 199 -5.17 -16.22 8.22
C GLU A 199 -5.01 -17.70 7.91
N ASP A 200 -3.79 -18.23 7.92
CA ASP A 200 -3.54 -19.66 7.96
C ASP A 200 -3.36 -20.07 9.42
N ARG A 201 -4.36 -20.75 9.96
CA ARG A 201 -4.39 -21.14 11.38
C ARG A 201 -3.59 -22.40 11.68
N ARG A 202 -3.02 -23.07 10.68
CA ARG A 202 -2.23 -24.30 10.87
C ARG A 202 -0.81 -23.95 11.31
N GLY A 203 -0.51 -24.22 12.57
CA GLY A 203 0.84 -23.99 13.13
C GLY A 203 1.22 -22.52 13.20
N CYS A 204 0.27 -21.62 13.23
CA CYS A 204 0.54 -20.17 13.31
C CYS A 204 0.96 -19.76 14.71
N LEU A 205 1.71 -18.66 14.78
CA LEU A 205 2.07 -17.98 16.03
C LEU A 205 0.88 -17.13 16.49
N GLN A 206 0.25 -17.51 17.60
CA GLN A 206 -0.92 -16.79 18.11
C GLN A 206 -0.50 -15.55 18.89
N LEU A 207 -0.92 -14.37 18.42
CA LEU A 207 -0.65 -13.09 19.07
C LEU A 207 -1.96 -12.35 19.36
N CYS A 208 -1.88 -11.41 20.29
CA CYS A 208 -2.92 -10.43 20.56
C CYS A 208 -2.42 -9.05 20.16
N LEU A 209 -3.32 -8.09 20.06
CA LEU A 209 -3.00 -6.71 19.73
C LEU A 209 -3.49 -5.78 20.83
N ALA A 210 -2.76 -4.69 21.05
CA ALA A 210 -3.25 -3.55 21.83
C ALA A 210 -3.40 -2.37 20.87
N GLU A 211 -4.60 -1.82 20.72
CA GLU A 211 -4.81 -0.62 19.94
C GLU A 211 -4.27 0.58 20.72
N VAL A 212 -3.39 1.36 20.13
CA VAL A 212 -2.73 2.51 20.79
C VAL A 212 -3.13 3.85 20.20
N ALA A 213 -3.68 3.86 18.99
CA ALA A 213 -4.22 5.06 18.35
C ALA A 213 -5.23 4.68 17.27
N ASN A 214 -6.18 5.57 17.02
CA ASN A 214 -7.12 5.43 15.92
C ASN A 214 -7.51 6.79 15.34
N ARG A 215 -8.39 6.79 14.34
CA ARG A 215 -8.86 7.99 13.63
C ARG A 215 -7.73 8.79 13.00
N LEU A 216 -6.68 8.10 12.55
CA LEU A 216 -5.57 8.71 11.82
C LEU A 216 -5.86 8.72 10.31
N ARG A 217 -5.33 9.73 9.63
CA ARG A 217 -5.48 9.88 8.17
C ARG A 217 -4.35 9.14 7.46
N ASN A 218 -4.58 7.87 7.19
CA ASN A 218 -3.64 6.97 6.53
C ASN A 218 -2.22 7.09 7.14
N PRO A 219 -2.00 6.55 8.36
CA PRO A 219 -0.70 6.71 9.03
C PRO A 219 0.38 5.88 8.31
N VAL A 220 1.41 6.56 7.82
CA VAL A 220 2.43 5.95 6.95
C VAL A 220 3.78 5.70 7.64
N ALA A 221 4.03 6.35 8.78
CA ALA A 221 5.28 6.11 9.51
C ALA A 221 5.08 6.32 11.01
N MET A 222 5.74 5.47 11.79
CA MET A 222 5.88 5.61 13.24
C MET A 222 7.35 5.44 13.58
N VAL A 223 7.95 6.47 14.17
CA VAL A 223 9.38 6.47 14.51
C VAL A 223 9.60 7.09 15.89
N HIS A 224 10.67 6.67 16.58
CA HIS A 224 11.12 7.29 17.82
C HIS A 224 12.35 8.19 17.58
N ALA A 225 12.58 9.12 18.49
CA ALA A 225 13.68 10.09 18.34
C ALA A 225 15.05 9.54 18.83
N GLY A 226 15.07 8.46 19.58
CA GLY A 226 16.29 7.88 20.13
C GLY A 226 16.97 8.81 21.15
N ASP A 227 16.18 9.62 21.86
CA ASP A 227 16.70 10.63 22.79
C ASP A 227 16.43 10.31 24.28
N GLY A 228 15.96 9.11 24.57
CA GLY A 228 15.64 8.62 25.91
C GLY A 228 14.28 9.08 26.42
N THR A 229 13.52 9.83 25.62
CA THR A 229 12.20 10.33 26.05
C THR A 229 11.08 9.33 25.84
N HIS A 230 11.32 8.27 25.06
CA HIS A 230 10.34 7.25 24.65
C HIS A 230 9.09 7.83 23.98
N ARG A 231 9.19 9.06 23.42
CA ARG A 231 8.16 9.60 22.55
C ARG A 231 8.24 8.93 21.19
N PHE A 232 7.09 8.73 20.55
CA PHE A 232 7.08 8.34 19.15
C PHE A 232 6.29 9.36 18.32
N PHE A 233 6.63 9.41 17.06
CA PHE A 233 6.12 10.36 16.10
C PHE A 233 5.41 9.59 15.00
N VAL A 234 4.15 9.97 14.75
CA VAL A 234 3.31 9.32 13.75
C VAL A 234 3.03 10.30 12.63
N ALA A 235 3.42 9.92 11.42
CA ALA A 235 3.18 10.72 10.22
C ALA A 235 1.94 10.23 9.49
N GLU A 236 1.04 11.14 9.20
CA GLU A 236 -0.10 10.94 8.30
C GLU A 236 0.30 11.30 6.87
N GLN A 237 -0.21 10.57 5.89
CA GLN A 237 0.11 10.74 4.46
C GLN A 237 -0.11 12.17 3.97
N VAL A 238 -1.10 12.88 4.50
CA VAL A 238 -1.40 14.29 4.15
C VAL A 238 -0.30 15.28 4.55
N GLY A 239 0.71 14.85 5.33
CA GLY A 239 1.81 15.73 5.77
C GLY A 239 1.67 16.27 7.19
N VAL A 240 0.93 15.58 8.05
CA VAL A 240 0.82 15.93 9.47
C VAL A 240 1.59 14.91 10.31
N VAL A 241 2.41 15.38 11.25
CA VAL A 241 3.14 14.50 12.18
C VAL A 241 2.67 14.80 13.61
N TRP A 242 2.25 13.75 14.31
CA TRP A 242 1.79 13.81 15.70
C TRP A 242 2.84 13.30 16.68
N VAL A 243 2.81 13.79 17.92
CA VAL A 243 3.67 13.30 19.02
C VAL A 243 2.81 12.51 20.00
N TYR A 244 3.26 11.31 20.29
CA TYR A 244 2.72 10.45 21.34
C TYR A 244 3.74 10.36 22.47
N LEU A 245 3.27 10.48 23.69
CA LEU A 245 4.09 10.44 24.89
C LEU A 245 4.15 9.01 25.47
N PRO A 246 5.12 8.71 26.35
CA PRO A 246 5.23 7.35 26.92
C PRO A 246 4.01 6.87 27.69
N ASP A 247 3.15 7.80 28.14
CA ASP A 247 1.88 7.47 28.82
C ASP A 247 0.74 7.14 27.87
N GLY A 248 1.02 7.06 26.56
CA GLY A 248 0.02 6.80 25.51
C GLY A 248 -0.76 8.02 25.08
N SER A 249 -0.61 9.17 25.74
CA SER A 249 -1.32 10.38 25.34
C SER A 249 -0.71 11.01 24.09
N ARG A 250 -1.55 11.58 23.23
CA ARG A 250 -1.13 12.35 22.07
C ARG A 250 -1.17 13.85 22.41
N LEU A 251 -0.24 14.62 21.86
CA LEU A 251 -0.32 16.07 21.96
C LEU A 251 -1.39 16.60 21.00
N GLU A 252 -2.19 17.58 21.47
CA GLU A 252 -3.30 18.20 20.71
C GLU A 252 -2.78 18.92 19.46
N GLN A 253 -1.61 19.56 19.56
CA GLN A 253 -1.01 20.27 18.43
C GLN A 253 0.00 19.34 17.73
N PRO A 254 0.00 19.31 16.40
CA PRO A 254 0.95 18.47 15.67
C PRO A 254 2.39 18.95 15.83
N PHE A 255 3.32 18.01 15.71
CA PHE A 255 4.76 18.28 15.65
C PHE A 255 5.11 19.07 14.38
N LEU A 256 4.51 18.66 13.25
CA LEU A 256 4.76 19.24 11.93
C LEU A 256 3.46 19.21 11.12
N ASP A 257 3.21 20.27 10.37
CA ASP A 257 2.06 20.34 9.43
C ASP A 257 2.58 20.90 8.10
N LEU A 258 2.61 20.05 7.07
CA LEU A 258 3.04 20.36 5.71
C LEU A 258 1.93 20.12 4.67
N LYS A 259 0.67 20.07 5.09
CA LYS A 259 -0.47 19.79 4.18
C LYS A 259 -0.51 20.68 2.94
N SER A 260 0.00 21.91 3.03
CA SER A 260 0.03 22.85 1.91
C SER A 260 1.16 22.59 0.90
N LEU A 261 2.14 21.76 1.25
CA LEU A 261 3.33 21.47 0.43
C LEU A 261 3.32 20.04 -0.13
N VAL A 262 2.70 19.11 0.61
CA VAL A 262 2.68 17.69 0.28
C VAL A 262 1.67 17.44 -0.83
N LEU A 263 2.12 16.79 -1.89
CA LEU A 263 1.27 16.36 -3.01
C LEU A 263 0.61 15.04 -2.65
N THR A 264 -0.71 15.06 -2.55
CA THR A 264 -1.54 13.85 -2.43
C THR A 264 -2.96 14.19 -2.88
N THR A 265 -3.75 13.17 -3.18
CA THR A 265 -5.12 13.29 -3.64
C THR A 265 -6.07 12.55 -2.69
N PRO A 266 -7.38 12.81 -2.77
CA PRO A 266 -8.36 12.03 -2.02
C PRO A 266 -8.62 10.63 -2.61
N TRP A 267 -7.94 10.27 -3.70
CA TRP A 267 -8.10 8.97 -4.34
C TRP A 267 -7.62 7.86 -3.42
N ILE A 268 -8.32 6.75 -3.50
CA ILE A 268 -7.98 5.54 -2.75
C ILE A 268 -6.74 4.93 -3.42
N GLY A 269 -5.74 4.60 -2.58
CA GLY A 269 -4.51 4.01 -3.08
C GLY A 269 -3.51 4.99 -3.67
N ASP A 270 -3.70 6.32 -3.51
CA ASP A 270 -2.67 7.29 -3.90
C ASP A 270 -1.40 7.00 -3.09
N GLU A 271 -0.31 6.67 -3.78
CA GLU A 271 0.96 6.33 -3.13
C GLU A 271 1.80 7.56 -2.77
N ARG A 272 1.48 8.72 -3.35
CA ARG A 272 2.14 9.99 -3.05
C ARG A 272 1.77 10.50 -1.68
N GLY A 273 2.56 11.42 -1.18
CA GLY A 273 2.28 12.04 0.11
C GLY A 273 3.52 12.31 0.93
N PHE A 274 3.31 12.44 2.23
CA PHE A 274 4.39 12.39 3.22
C PHE A 274 4.70 10.92 3.47
N LEU A 275 5.87 10.45 3.07
CA LEU A 275 6.15 9.01 3.00
C LEU A 275 7.18 8.53 4.02
N GLY A 276 8.08 9.40 4.49
CA GLY A 276 9.13 8.99 5.40
C GLY A 276 9.59 10.05 6.39
N LEU A 277 10.04 9.57 7.55
CA LEU A 277 10.56 10.39 8.66
C LEU A 277 11.68 9.64 9.36
N ALA A 278 12.83 10.31 9.59
CA ALA A 278 13.94 9.74 10.35
C ALA A 278 14.60 10.81 11.22
N PHE A 279 14.88 10.46 12.46
CA PHE A 279 15.65 11.34 13.36
C PHE A 279 17.13 11.05 13.21
N HIS A 280 17.94 12.11 13.24
CA HIS A 280 19.41 12.02 13.18
C HIS A 280 19.94 11.21 14.37
N PRO A 281 20.93 10.32 14.22
CA PRO A 281 21.44 9.53 15.37
C PRO A 281 21.95 10.39 16.55
N ARG A 282 22.39 11.63 16.30
CA ARG A 282 22.77 12.60 17.34
C ARG A 282 21.66 13.63 17.61
N PHE A 283 20.39 13.25 17.45
CA PHE A 283 19.20 14.12 17.59
C PHE A 283 19.22 14.90 18.92
N ARG A 284 19.52 14.23 20.02
CA ARG A 284 19.62 14.85 21.36
C ARG A 284 20.52 16.09 21.37
N ARG A 285 21.59 16.11 20.55
CA ARG A 285 22.56 17.23 20.45
C ARG A 285 22.19 18.24 19.36
N ASN A 286 21.80 17.76 18.19
CA ASN A 286 21.65 18.61 17.00
C ASN A 286 20.20 18.96 16.64
N ARG A 287 19.22 18.24 17.19
CA ARG A 287 17.77 18.41 16.98
C ARG A 287 17.35 18.33 15.52
N LYS A 288 18.10 17.61 14.69
CA LYS A 288 17.81 17.41 13.27
C LYS A 288 16.97 16.17 13.04
N PHE A 289 16.06 16.26 12.06
CA PHE A 289 15.32 15.15 11.52
C PHE A 289 15.16 15.33 10.02
N TYR A 290 14.77 14.27 9.33
CA TYR A 290 14.69 14.24 7.87
C TYR A 290 13.31 13.74 7.46
N ILE A 291 12.79 14.31 6.38
CA ILE A 291 11.48 13.99 5.85
C ILE A 291 11.58 13.66 4.36
N TYR A 292 10.72 12.77 3.91
CA TYR A 292 10.58 12.33 2.52
C TYR A 292 9.13 12.57 2.12
N TYR A 293 8.90 13.35 1.08
CA TYR A 293 7.54 13.64 0.65
C TYR A 293 7.45 13.96 -0.84
N SER A 294 6.29 13.67 -1.43
CA SER A 294 5.95 14.04 -2.80
C SER A 294 5.52 15.50 -2.86
N CYS A 295 5.97 16.24 -3.87
CA CYS A 295 5.61 17.65 -4.07
C CYS A 295 5.61 18.00 -5.55
N LEU A 296 5.00 19.14 -5.88
CA LEU A 296 5.08 19.72 -7.23
C LEU A 296 6.28 20.67 -7.31
N GLY A 297 7.15 20.39 -8.25
CA GLY A 297 8.25 21.28 -8.62
C GLY A 297 7.79 22.39 -9.57
N LYS A 298 8.76 23.18 -10.05
CA LYS A 298 8.52 24.16 -11.11
C LYS A 298 7.95 23.44 -12.35
N LYS A 299 7.10 24.10 -13.11
CA LYS A 299 6.41 23.54 -14.29
C LYS A 299 5.48 22.36 -13.95
N ARG A 300 5.09 22.20 -12.66
CA ARG A 300 4.18 21.16 -12.17
C ARG A 300 4.71 19.72 -12.34
N VAL A 301 6.03 19.56 -12.43
CA VAL A 301 6.67 18.23 -12.45
C VAL A 301 6.60 17.63 -11.04
N GLU A 302 6.14 16.41 -10.93
CA GLU A 302 6.09 15.68 -9.66
C GLU A 302 7.51 15.29 -9.22
N LYS A 303 7.77 15.40 -7.93
CA LYS A 303 9.09 15.12 -7.35
C LYS A 303 8.96 14.49 -5.97
N ILE A 304 9.87 13.59 -5.70
CA ILE A 304 10.26 13.22 -4.34
C ILE A 304 11.17 14.33 -3.82
N ARG A 305 10.92 14.79 -2.61
CA ARG A 305 11.81 15.72 -1.91
C ARG A 305 12.24 15.15 -0.58
N ILE A 306 13.54 15.13 -0.35
CA ILE A 306 14.17 14.78 0.93
C ILE A 306 14.70 16.07 1.55
N SER A 307 14.22 16.41 2.77
CA SER A 307 14.60 17.64 3.47
C SER A 307 15.11 17.38 4.88
N GLU A 308 16.13 18.12 5.29
CA GLU A 308 16.55 18.25 6.68
C GLU A 308 15.68 19.33 7.35
N MET A 309 15.23 19.04 8.56
CA MET A 309 14.50 19.97 9.41
C MET A 309 15.07 19.98 10.82
N LYS A 310 14.72 20.98 11.61
CA LYS A 310 15.09 21.08 13.01
C LYS A 310 13.88 21.26 13.90
N VAL A 311 13.98 20.73 15.10
CA VAL A 311 13.00 20.96 16.16
C VAL A 311 13.19 22.39 16.71
N SER A 312 12.08 23.05 16.99
CA SER A 312 12.03 24.40 17.56
C SER A 312 12.86 24.50 18.86
N ARG A 313 13.55 25.63 19.04
CA ARG A 313 14.28 25.90 20.28
C ARG A 313 13.32 26.14 21.45
N ALA A 314 12.14 26.65 21.17
CA ALA A 314 11.14 26.99 22.19
C ALA A 314 10.30 25.81 22.65
N ASP A 315 10.09 24.78 21.78
CA ASP A 315 9.23 23.64 22.10
C ASP A 315 9.83 22.35 21.49
N PRO A 316 10.27 21.39 22.33
CA PRO A 316 10.85 20.14 21.84
C PRO A 316 9.83 19.23 21.11
N ASN A 317 8.56 19.56 21.17
CA ASN A 317 7.48 18.82 20.52
C ASN A 317 6.94 19.53 19.28
N LYS A 318 7.69 20.52 18.76
CA LYS A 318 7.34 21.23 17.52
C LYS A 318 8.54 21.34 16.60
N ALA A 319 8.35 21.04 15.34
CA ALA A 319 9.30 21.35 14.29
C ALA A 319 9.37 22.88 14.06
N ASP A 320 10.49 23.36 13.60
CA ASP A 320 10.64 24.74 13.11
C ASP A 320 10.41 24.71 11.58
N PRO A 321 9.26 25.17 11.08
CA PRO A 321 8.97 25.10 9.64
C PRO A 321 9.91 25.93 8.79
N LYS A 322 10.53 26.98 9.37
CA LYS A 322 11.51 27.82 8.66
C LYS A 322 12.88 27.16 8.55
N SER A 323 13.09 26.02 9.20
CA SER A 323 14.39 25.32 9.20
C SER A 323 14.54 24.36 8.02
N GLU A 324 13.55 24.20 7.18
CA GLU A 324 13.61 23.27 6.06
C GLU A 324 14.81 23.57 5.15
N ARG A 325 15.57 22.52 4.87
CA ARG A 325 16.73 22.56 3.99
C ARG A 325 16.68 21.35 3.06
N VAL A 326 16.33 21.58 1.81
CA VAL A 326 16.25 20.52 0.80
C VAL A 326 17.63 19.86 0.64
N ILE A 327 17.69 18.55 0.78
CA ILE A 327 18.90 17.72 0.62
C ILE A 327 18.95 17.17 -0.82
N LEU A 328 17.85 16.63 -1.31
CA LEU A 328 17.77 15.95 -2.60
C LEU A 328 16.37 16.07 -3.16
N GLU A 329 16.25 16.26 -4.46
CA GLU A 329 15.00 16.13 -5.22
C GLU A 329 15.21 15.11 -6.34
N ILE A 330 14.22 14.27 -6.57
CA ILE A 330 14.19 13.27 -7.64
C ILE A 330 12.87 13.45 -8.39
N GLU A 331 12.91 13.55 -9.70
CA GLU A 331 11.70 13.66 -10.53
C GLU A 331 11.02 12.29 -10.61
N GLU A 332 9.69 12.30 -10.45
CA GLU A 332 8.85 11.11 -10.50
C GLU A 332 8.09 11.08 -11.83
N PRO A 333 8.31 10.07 -12.65
CA PRO A 333 7.62 9.98 -13.94
C PRO A 333 6.16 9.53 -13.83
N ALA A 334 5.77 8.91 -12.71
CA ALA A 334 4.39 8.49 -12.45
C ALA A 334 4.01 8.72 -10.98
N SER A 335 2.73 8.52 -10.65
CA SER A 335 2.18 8.76 -9.31
C SER A 335 2.25 7.56 -8.37
N ASN A 336 2.88 6.47 -8.81
CA ASN A 336 3.04 5.24 -8.03
C ASN A 336 4.50 4.80 -7.97
N HIS A 337 4.79 3.80 -7.14
CA HIS A 337 6.14 3.32 -6.81
C HIS A 337 7.05 4.43 -6.27
N ASN A 338 6.50 5.23 -5.36
CA ASN A 338 7.21 6.41 -4.84
C ASN A 338 8.24 6.07 -3.74
N GLY A 339 8.37 4.81 -3.33
CA GLY A 339 9.26 4.43 -2.23
C GLY A 339 8.86 5.10 -0.92
N GLY A 340 9.83 5.65 -0.18
CA GLY A 340 9.51 6.50 0.96
C GLY A 340 10.27 6.25 2.24
N GLN A 341 10.94 5.12 2.38
CA GLN A 341 11.67 4.82 3.62
C GLN A 341 12.91 5.70 3.75
N LEU A 342 13.07 6.31 4.92
CA LEU A 342 14.32 6.92 5.40
C LEU A 342 14.75 6.18 6.66
N LEU A 343 16.05 5.88 6.77
CA LEU A 343 16.62 5.36 8.01
C LEU A 343 18.10 5.73 8.12
N PHE A 344 18.64 5.60 9.31
CA PHE A 344 20.08 5.71 9.54
C PHE A 344 20.63 4.32 9.85
N GLY A 345 21.68 3.95 9.12
CA GLY A 345 22.45 2.75 9.40
C GLY A 345 23.27 2.90 10.68
N LEU A 346 23.79 1.79 11.19
CA LEU A 346 24.71 1.81 12.34
C LEU A 346 26.02 2.55 12.04
N ASP A 347 26.34 2.72 10.74
CA ASP A 347 27.46 3.51 10.24
C ASP A 347 27.22 5.04 10.37
N GLY A 348 26.00 5.42 10.75
CA GLY A 348 25.61 6.84 10.93
C GLY A 348 25.25 7.57 9.63
N TYR A 349 25.24 6.88 8.49
CA TYR A 349 24.81 7.45 7.22
C TYR A 349 23.31 7.28 7.02
N MET A 350 22.73 8.16 6.20
CA MET A 350 21.32 8.11 5.86
C MET A 350 21.11 7.25 4.61
N TYR A 351 20.17 6.32 4.71
CA TYR A 351 19.72 5.48 3.61
C TYR A 351 18.36 5.97 3.15
N ILE A 352 18.19 6.09 1.83
CA ILE A 352 16.99 6.58 1.16
C ILE A 352 16.56 5.51 0.16
N PHE A 353 15.29 5.08 0.24
CA PHE A 353 14.73 4.03 -0.60
C PHE A 353 13.76 4.63 -1.60
N THR A 354 14.01 4.42 -2.89
CA THR A 354 13.20 4.95 -3.98
C THR A 354 12.63 3.79 -4.80
N GLY A 355 11.39 3.94 -5.26
CA GLY A 355 10.84 3.02 -6.25
C GLY A 355 11.37 3.32 -7.66
N ASP A 356 11.00 2.49 -8.61
CA ASP A 356 11.45 2.59 -10.00
C ASP A 356 10.80 3.75 -10.77
N GLY A 357 9.83 4.44 -10.16
CA GLY A 357 9.11 5.57 -10.76
C GLY A 357 7.79 5.19 -11.41
N GLY A 358 7.34 3.94 -11.19
CA GLY A 358 5.99 3.49 -11.55
C GLY A 358 5.87 2.93 -12.96
N GLN A 359 4.66 2.66 -13.32
CA GLN A 359 4.24 1.94 -14.53
C GLN A 359 4.69 0.47 -14.56
N ALA A 360 3.93 -0.37 -15.26
CA ALA A 360 4.18 -1.80 -15.31
C ALA A 360 5.49 -2.13 -16.06
N GLY A 361 6.32 -2.94 -15.45
CA GLY A 361 7.55 -3.46 -16.06
C GLY A 361 8.69 -2.46 -16.19
N ASP A 362 8.67 -1.35 -15.44
CA ASP A 362 9.73 -0.34 -15.44
C ASP A 362 10.12 0.10 -16.88
N PRO A 363 9.20 0.72 -17.64
CA PRO A 363 9.40 0.93 -19.09
C PRO A 363 10.32 2.11 -19.43
N PHE A 364 11.13 2.58 -18.51
CA PHE A 364 11.93 3.80 -18.65
C PHE A 364 13.31 3.50 -19.26
N GLY A 365 13.51 3.91 -20.51
CA GLY A 365 14.76 3.69 -21.24
C GLY A 365 14.96 2.23 -21.66
N LYS A 366 16.23 1.87 -21.92
CA LYS A 366 16.56 0.55 -22.47
C LYS A 366 16.46 -0.59 -21.44
N PHE A 367 16.78 -0.30 -20.18
CA PHE A 367 16.91 -1.30 -19.11
C PHE A 367 16.02 -1.03 -17.91
N GLY A 368 15.14 -0.03 -18.00
CA GLY A 368 14.37 0.46 -16.87
C GLY A 368 15.19 1.36 -15.94
N ASN A 369 14.52 2.03 -15.03
CA ASN A 369 15.18 2.81 -13.97
C ASN A 369 15.93 1.91 -12.98
N ALA A 370 15.33 0.78 -12.62
CA ALA A 370 15.86 -0.11 -11.57
C ALA A 370 17.29 -0.59 -11.89
N GLN A 371 17.54 -1.03 -13.13
CA GLN A 371 18.86 -1.53 -13.56
C GLN A 371 19.80 -0.42 -14.03
N ASN A 372 19.30 0.80 -14.23
CA ASN A 372 20.12 1.92 -14.71
C ASN A 372 20.81 2.63 -13.53
N LYS A 373 22.12 2.43 -13.38
CA LYS A 373 22.92 3.03 -12.31
C LYS A 373 23.09 4.56 -12.44
N SER A 374 22.69 5.19 -13.55
CA SER A 374 22.70 6.66 -13.66
C SER A 374 21.41 7.28 -13.07
N SER A 375 20.34 6.48 -12.92
CA SER A 375 19.06 6.88 -12.33
C SER A 375 19.09 6.73 -10.79
N LEU A 376 18.41 7.64 -10.09
CA LEU A 376 18.20 7.54 -8.63
C LEU A 376 16.91 6.80 -8.28
N LEU A 377 16.14 6.39 -9.27
CA LEU A 377 14.90 5.60 -9.08
C LEU A 377 15.23 4.10 -9.10
N GLY A 378 14.51 3.31 -8.31
CA GLY A 378 14.73 1.89 -8.14
C GLY A 378 16.02 1.56 -7.37
N LYS A 379 16.30 2.34 -6.30
CA LYS A 379 17.61 2.34 -5.61
C LYS A 379 17.50 2.39 -4.09
N VAL A 380 18.55 1.90 -3.45
CA VAL A 380 18.93 2.32 -2.11
C VAL A 380 20.09 3.32 -2.25
N LEU A 381 19.92 4.55 -1.78
CA LEU A 381 20.95 5.57 -1.77
C LEU A 381 21.53 5.67 -0.36
N ARG A 382 22.86 5.90 -0.25
CA ARG A 382 23.55 6.08 1.04
C ARG A 382 24.34 7.36 1.00
N ILE A 383 24.03 8.30 1.92
CA ILE A 383 24.59 9.64 1.96
C ILE A 383 24.99 10.06 3.39
N ASP A 384 26.00 10.93 3.48
CA ASP A 384 26.42 11.59 4.74
C ASP A 384 25.80 12.98 4.82
N VAL A 385 24.89 13.17 5.77
CA VAL A 385 24.18 14.45 6.00
C VAL A 385 24.91 15.36 6.98
N ASN A 386 26.10 14.97 7.46
CA ASN A 386 26.89 15.75 8.45
C ASN A 386 27.76 16.81 7.80
N GLY A 387 27.94 16.80 6.49
CA GLY A 387 28.81 17.74 5.79
C GLY A 387 28.24 18.21 4.46
N ALA A 388 28.85 19.22 3.91
CA ALA A 388 28.58 19.69 2.55
C ALA A 388 29.45 18.89 1.57
N GLY A 389 28.89 18.54 0.43
CA GLY A 389 29.59 17.92 -0.68
C GLY A 389 30.17 18.97 -1.64
N SER A 390 30.91 18.49 -2.62
CA SER A 390 31.41 19.33 -3.73
C SER A 390 30.24 19.84 -4.59
N GLY A 391 30.44 20.94 -5.29
CA GLY A 391 29.42 21.53 -6.16
C GLY A 391 28.18 22.05 -5.44
N GLY A 392 28.30 22.45 -4.17
CA GLY A 392 27.20 23.02 -3.40
C GLY A 392 26.19 22.00 -2.88
N LYS A 393 26.43 20.71 -3.04
CA LYS A 393 25.55 19.65 -2.50
C LYS A 393 25.48 19.72 -0.98
N ARG A 394 24.30 19.52 -0.44
CA ARG A 394 24.03 19.59 1.02
C ARG A 394 24.25 18.25 1.74
N TYR A 395 24.88 17.31 1.07
CA TYR A 395 25.33 16.02 1.61
C TYR A 395 26.64 15.62 0.95
N ARG A 396 27.35 14.70 1.57
CA ARG A 396 28.54 14.05 0.99
C ARG A 396 28.18 12.62 0.59
N VAL A 397 28.87 12.11 -0.39
CA VAL A 397 28.84 10.68 -0.71
C VAL A 397 29.94 9.99 0.09
N PRO A 398 29.65 8.94 0.87
CA PRO A 398 30.71 8.17 1.52
C PRO A 398 31.66 7.56 0.49
N MET A 399 32.97 7.67 0.74
CA MET A 399 34.00 7.21 -0.21
C MET A 399 33.99 5.68 -0.41
N ASP A 400 33.41 4.96 0.55
CA ASP A 400 33.25 3.52 0.50
C ASP A 400 31.92 3.08 -0.14
N ASN A 401 31.15 3.97 -0.75
CA ASN A 401 29.98 3.57 -1.53
C ASN A 401 30.44 2.72 -2.73
N PRO A 402 29.66 1.70 -3.12
CA PRO A 402 30.14 0.69 -4.09
C PRO A 402 30.41 1.24 -5.49
N PHE A 403 29.73 2.28 -5.91
CA PHE A 403 29.77 2.77 -7.28
C PHE A 403 30.46 4.17 -7.41
N VAL A 404 31.26 4.56 -6.42
CA VAL A 404 31.96 5.88 -6.41
C VAL A 404 32.90 6.03 -7.60
N SER A 405 33.59 4.94 -7.98
CA SER A 405 34.56 4.93 -9.06
C SER A 405 34.06 4.36 -10.38
N GLU A 406 32.77 4.00 -10.45
CA GLU A 406 32.17 3.42 -11.65
C GLU A 406 31.72 4.52 -12.62
N PRO A 407 32.31 4.61 -13.83
CA PRO A 407 31.90 5.60 -14.81
C PRO A 407 30.41 5.48 -15.20
N GLY A 408 29.69 6.59 -15.18
CA GLY A 408 28.28 6.63 -15.54
C GLY A 408 27.32 6.26 -14.42
N ALA A 409 27.81 5.69 -13.31
CA ALA A 409 26.98 5.41 -12.15
C ALA A 409 26.87 6.61 -11.22
N HIS A 410 25.70 6.76 -10.60
CA HIS A 410 25.53 7.82 -9.58
C HIS A 410 26.16 7.37 -8.26
N PRO A 411 27.14 8.09 -7.72
CA PRO A 411 27.97 7.60 -6.61
C PRO A 411 27.24 7.46 -5.27
N ALA A 412 26.04 8.02 -5.13
CA ALA A 412 25.22 7.84 -3.92
C ALA A 412 24.53 6.48 -3.85
N ILE A 413 24.51 5.71 -4.94
CA ILE A 413 23.86 4.40 -4.99
C ILE A 413 24.60 3.42 -4.07
N TYR A 414 23.83 2.72 -3.24
CA TYR A 414 24.30 1.67 -2.35
C TYR A 414 23.86 0.29 -2.84
N ALA A 415 22.63 0.19 -3.38
CA ALA A 415 22.06 -1.01 -3.99
C ALA A 415 21.07 -0.60 -5.08
N TYR A 416 20.75 -1.50 -6.01
CA TYR A 416 19.93 -1.22 -7.19
C TYR A 416 19.10 -2.43 -7.60
N GLY A 417 18.33 -2.30 -8.68
CA GLY A 417 17.47 -3.38 -9.15
C GLY A 417 16.23 -3.57 -8.29
N ILE A 418 15.63 -2.48 -7.83
CA ILE A 418 14.54 -2.44 -6.87
C ILE A 418 13.27 -1.95 -7.57
N ARG A 419 12.13 -2.59 -7.27
CA ARG A 419 10.83 -2.14 -7.78
C ARG A 419 10.22 -1.05 -6.90
N ASN A 420 9.85 -1.37 -5.66
CA ASN A 420 9.21 -0.41 -4.76
C ASN A 420 9.37 -0.83 -3.30
N MET A 421 10.57 -0.69 -2.74
CA MET A 421 10.83 -0.98 -1.33
C MET A 421 10.10 0.03 -0.44
N TRP A 422 8.95 -0.42 0.08
CA TRP A 422 8.05 0.45 0.84
C TRP A 422 8.51 0.64 2.28
N ARG A 423 8.73 -0.46 3.02
CA ARG A 423 9.24 -0.34 4.40
C ARG A 423 10.46 -1.20 4.62
N CYS A 424 11.45 -0.56 5.23
CA CYS A 424 12.73 -1.17 5.60
C CYS A 424 13.04 -0.86 7.06
N ALA A 425 13.81 -1.77 7.69
CA ALA A 425 14.23 -1.63 9.09
C ALA A 425 15.64 -2.20 9.30
N VAL A 426 16.36 -1.61 10.24
CA VAL A 426 17.68 -2.10 10.66
C VAL A 426 17.50 -2.95 11.92
N ASP A 427 17.96 -4.20 11.90
CA ASP A 427 17.97 -5.07 13.07
C ASP A 427 18.89 -4.46 14.15
N ARG A 428 18.33 -4.16 15.31
CA ARG A 428 19.09 -3.66 16.47
C ARG A 428 20.09 -4.71 17.00
N GLY A 429 19.87 -5.99 16.65
CA GLY A 429 20.63 -7.13 17.17
C GLY A 429 20.05 -7.67 18.46
N ASP A 430 20.30 -8.93 18.70
CA ASP A 430 19.95 -9.59 19.94
C ASP A 430 20.54 -8.80 21.13
N PRO A 431 19.75 -8.49 22.17
CA PRO A 431 20.21 -7.62 23.26
C PRO A 431 21.37 -8.17 24.08
N ILE A 432 21.65 -9.49 23.99
CA ILE A 432 22.73 -10.14 24.74
C ILE A 432 23.90 -10.48 23.82
N THR A 433 23.62 -11.16 22.70
CA THR A 433 24.67 -11.67 21.80
C THR A 433 25.03 -10.71 20.68
N HIS A 434 24.24 -9.67 20.48
CA HIS A 434 24.32 -8.73 19.34
C HIS A 434 24.15 -9.38 17.97
N GLN A 435 23.77 -10.65 17.91
CA GLN A 435 23.55 -11.37 16.64
C GLN A 435 22.49 -10.65 15.80
N GLY A 436 22.77 -10.50 14.48
CA GLY A 436 21.89 -9.88 13.51
C GLY A 436 22.02 -8.36 13.43
N ARG A 437 22.77 -7.75 14.34
CA ARG A 437 22.88 -6.29 14.44
C ARG A 437 23.37 -5.65 13.14
N GLY A 438 22.62 -4.69 12.64
CA GLY A 438 22.96 -3.91 11.44
C GLY A 438 22.43 -4.46 10.15
N ARG A 439 21.85 -5.66 10.12
CA ARG A 439 21.18 -6.17 8.92
C ARG A 439 19.97 -5.30 8.59
N MET A 440 19.80 -5.02 7.31
CA MET A 440 18.76 -4.13 6.83
C MET A 440 17.75 -4.96 6.02
N PHE A 441 16.55 -5.10 6.55
CA PHE A 441 15.45 -5.88 5.96
C PHE A 441 14.49 -4.96 5.25
N CYS A 442 14.04 -5.34 4.04
CA CYS A 442 13.08 -4.59 3.25
C CYS A 442 12.00 -5.51 2.70
N GLY A 443 10.79 -4.99 2.50
CA GLY A 443 9.81 -5.58 1.62
C GLY A 443 9.83 -4.84 0.29
N ASP A 444 10.06 -5.55 -0.82
CA ASP A 444 9.98 -5.00 -2.18
C ASP A 444 8.70 -5.50 -2.85
N VAL A 445 7.83 -4.57 -3.19
CA VAL A 445 6.50 -4.88 -3.75
C VAL A 445 6.65 -5.39 -5.18
N GLY A 446 6.14 -6.58 -5.43
CA GLY A 446 6.14 -7.20 -6.76
C GLY A 446 5.05 -6.69 -7.68
N GLU A 447 5.00 -7.22 -8.89
CA GLU A 447 4.05 -6.76 -9.90
C GLU A 447 2.93 -7.76 -10.17
N ASN A 448 3.26 -8.98 -10.56
CA ASN A 448 2.27 -9.93 -11.05
C ASN A 448 2.27 -11.28 -10.32
N ARG A 449 3.37 -11.67 -9.72
CA ARG A 449 3.56 -13.04 -9.22
C ARG A 449 4.06 -13.14 -7.80
N PHE A 450 5.06 -12.33 -7.43
CA PHE A 450 5.77 -12.51 -6.17
C PHE A 450 5.96 -11.22 -5.42
N GLU A 451 5.79 -11.28 -4.13
CA GLU A 451 6.20 -10.29 -3.16
C GLU A 451 7.53 -10.74 -2.53
N GLU A 452 8.44 -9.81 -2.24
CA GLU A 452 9.80 -10.12 -1.82
C GLU A 452 10.16 -9.54 -0.46
N VAL A 453 10.93 -10.30 0.30
CA VAL A 453 11.62 -9.80 1.50
C VAL A 453 13.12 -9.97 1.30
N ASP A 454 13.86 -8.86 1.43
CA ASP A 454 15.27 -8.77 1.13
C ASP A 454 16.10 -8.35 2.33
N ILE A 455 17.37 -8.76 2.33
CA ILE A 455 18.41 -8.19 3.18
C ILE A 455 19.34 -7.36 2.29
N ILE A 456 19.39 -6.06 2.54
CA ILE A 456 20.14 -5.13 1.70
C ILE A 456 21.63 -5.20 2.01
N VAL A 457 22.41 -5.46 0.98
CA VAL A 457 23.86 -5.48 1.05
C VAL A 457 24.50 -4.45 0.12
N LYS A 458 25.71 -4.06 0.44
CA LYS A 458 26.49 -3.08 -0.31
C LYS A 458 26.78 -3.60 -1.74
N GLY A 459 26.36 -2.82 -2.72
CA GLY A 459 26.57 -3.14 -4.15
C GLY A 459 25.55 -4.11 -4.75
N GLY A 460 24.59 -4.58 -3.95
CA GLY A 460 23.61 -5.59 -4.37
C GLY A 460 22.69 -5.13 -5.49
N ASN A 461 22.44 -6.06 -6.43
CA ASN A 461 21.40 -5.97 -7.46
C ASN A 461 20.26 -6.89 -7.05
N TYR A 462 19.03 -6.36 -6.92
CA TYR A 462 17.84 -7.12 -6.48
C TYR A 462 16.99 -7.61 -7.66
N GLY A 463 17.52 -7.50 -8.88
CA GLY A 463 17.02 -8.19 -10.07
C GLY A 463 15.83 -7.54 -10.78
N TRP A 464 15.11 -6.58 -10.18
CA TRP A 464 13.90 -6.02 -10.80
C TRP A 464 14.19 -5.40 -12.18
N GLY A 465 13.20 -5.57 -13.05
CA GLY A 465 13.27 -5.36 -14.49
C GLY A 465 13.60 -6.65 -15.23
N ALA A 466 14.46 -7.51 -14.65
CA ALA A 466 14.80 -8.82 -15.21
C ALA A 466 14.06 -9.96 -14.50
N LYS A 467 13.95 -9.89 -13.18
CA LYS A 467 13.31 -10.92 -12.34
C LYS A 467 12.22 -10.33 -11.45
N GLU A 468 11.31 -11.20 -11.06
CA GLU A 468 10.33 -10.97 -10.00
C GLU A 468 10.35 -12.22 -9.09
N GLY A 469 10.71 -12.05 -7.84
CA GLY A 469 10.98 -13.18 -6.96
C GLY A 469 12.17 -14.01 -7.46
N VAL A 470 11.90 -15.28 -7.68
CA VAL A 470 12.89 -16.24 -8.18
C VAL A 470 12.72 -16.54 -9.68
N GLU A 471 11.75 -15.90 -10.34
CA GLU A 471 11.38 -16.17 -11.73
C GLU A 471 11.77 -15.02 -12.66
N CYS A 472 11.97 -15.36 -13.94
CA CYS A 472 12.23 -14.36 -14.98
C CYS A 472 10.97 -13.54 -15.25
N TYR A 473 11.08 -12.22 -15.16
CA TYR A 473 10.06 -11.26 -15.61
C TYR A 473 10.28 -10.90 -17.09
N ASP A 474 11.46 -10.34 -17.42
CA ASP A 474 11.88 -10.13 -18.82
C ASP A 474 12.93 -11.18 -19.18
N LYS A 475 12.57 -12.09 -20.09
CA LYS A 475 13.43 -13.22 -20.50
C LYS A 475 14.76 -12.77 -21.10
N LYS A 476 14.78 -11.66 -21.82
CA LYS A 476 16.01 -11.15 -22.46
C LYS A 476 16.99 -10.60 -21.42
N LEU A 477 16.47 -9.87 -20.43
CA LEU A 477 17.28 -9.32 -19.35
C LEU A 477 17.73 -10.42 -18.38
N CYS A 478 16.82 -11.33 -18.05
CA CYS A 478 17.05 -12.43 -17.11
C CYS A 478 18.10 -13.42 -17.60
N GLN A 479 18.15 -13.68 -18.91
CA GLN A 479 19.12 -14.59 -19.53
C GLN A 479 20.49 -13.95 -19.78
N ASN A 480 20.64 -12.67 -19.46
CA ASN A 480 21.93 -12.00 -19.58
C ASN A 480 22.90 -12.56 -18.54
N ALA A 481 23.98 -13.15 -19.00
CA ALA A 481 25.01 -13.76 -18.13
C ALA A 481 25.69 -12.76 -17.19
N SER A 482 25.58 -11.47 -17.45
CA SER A 482 26.12 -10.42 -16.58
C SER A 482 25.14 -9.95 -15.50
N LEU A 483 23.93 -10.52 -15.43
CA LEU A 483 22.99 -10.23 -14.35
C LEU A 483 23.46 -10.93 -13.07
N ASP A 484 24.07 -10.16 -12.18
CA ASP A 484 24.57 -10.65 -10.88
C ASP A 484 23.58 -10.22 -9.81
N ASP A 485 22.45 -10.94 -9.72
CA ASP A 485 21.36 -10.59 -8.83
C ASP A 485 21.34 -11.40 -7.55
N ILE A 486 20.86 -10.76 -6.49
CA ILE A 486 20.67 -11.34 -5.16
C ILE A 486 19.21 -11.75 -5.04
N LEU A 487 18.98 -13.03 -4.80
CA LEU A 487 17.63 -13.55 -4.60
C LEU A 487 17.08 -13.13 -3.22
N PRO A 488 15.76 -12.91 -3.12
CA PRO A 488 15.14 -12.58 -1.83
C PRO A 488 15.32 -13.69 -0.79
N ILE A 489 15.38 -13.33 0.48
CA ILE A 489 15.44 -14.31 1.57
C ILE A 489 14.11 -15.05 1.71
N TYR A 490 13.04 -14.44 1.23
CA TYR A 490 11.71 -15.04 1.18
C TYR A 490 10.88 -14.34 0.08
N ALA A 491 10.29 -15.15 -0.78
CA ALA A 491 9.31 -14.67 -1.75
C ALA A 491 8.00 -15.46 -1.59
N TYR A 492 6.86 -14.81 -1.85
CA TYR A 492 5.56 -15.47 -1.78
C TYR A 492 4.67 -15.00 -2.92
N GLY A 493 3.91 -15.95 -3.45
CA GLY A 493 3.00 -15.70 -4.57
C GLY A 493 1.70 -15.02 -4.14
N HIS A 494 0.98 -14.49 -5.11
CA HIS A 494 -0.23 -13.71 -4.94
C HIS A 494 -1.43 -14.47 -4.33
N ALA A 495 -1.32 -15.79 -4.17
CA ALA A 495 -2.26 -16.60 -3.37
C ALA A 495 -2.10 -16.34 -1.85
N VAL A 496 -0.95 -15.84 -1.41
CA VAL A 496 -0.65 -15.56 -0.01
C VAL A 496 -0.92 -14.09 0.32
N GLY A 497 -0.41 -13.18 -0.50
CA GLY A 497 -0.58 -11.74 -0.37
C GLY A 497 -0.18 -11.06 -1.67
N LYS A 498 -0.47 -9.76 -1.81
CA LYS A 498 -0.36 -9.07 -3.12
C LYS A 498 0.23 -7.67 -3.01
N SER A 499 0.85 -7.33 -1.91
CA SER A 499 1.60 -6.08 -1.73
C SER A 499 2.31 -6.13 -0.38
N VAL A 500 3.55 -6.57 -0.37
CA VAL A 500 4.33 -6.66 0.87
C VAL A 500 4.54 -5.26 1.47
N THR A 501 4.20 -5.12 2.74
CA THR A 501 4.44 -3.86 3.45
C THR A 501 5.89 -3.74 3.92
N GLY A 502 6.51 -4.87 4.28
CA GLY A 502 7.76 -4.92 5.01
C GLY A 502 7.50 -5.04 6.51
N GLY A 503 8.53 -4.88 7.33
CA GLY A 503 8.42 -5.13 8.76
C GLY A 503 9.69 -4.86 9.54
N TYR A 504 9.80 -5.46 10.74
CA TYR A 504 10.94 -5.28 11.67
C TYR A 504 11.35 -6.61 12.30
N VAL A 505 12.62 -6.75 12.62
CA VAL A 505 13.08 -7.82 13.53
C VAL A 505 12.71 -7.40 14.95
N TYR A 506 11.88 -8.20 15.63
CA TYR A 506 11.47 -7.90 17.01
C TYR A 506 12.67 -7.99 17.95
N ARG A 507 12.91 -6.92 18.71
CA ARG A 507 13.97 -6.83 19.71
C ARG A 507 13.49 -6.21 21.03
N GLY A 508 12.17 -6.22 21.23
CA GLY A 508 11.57 -5.73 22.47
C GLY A 508 11.75 -6.70 23.65
N CYS A 509 11.43 -6.21 24.82
CA CYS A 509 11.54 -6.94 26.07
C CYS A 509 10.25 -7.66 26.47
N GLU A 510 9.08 -7.09 26.12
CA GLU A 510 7.78 -7.50 26.68
C GLU A 510 7.31 -8.87 26.21
N SER A 511 7.69 -9.29 24.99
CA SER A 511 7.28 -10.55 24.37
C SER A 511 8.51 -11.38 23.97
N PRO A 512 9.17 -12.05 24.94
CA PRO A 512 10.48 -12.69 24.71
C PRO A 512 10.50 -13.77 23.61
N ASN A 513 9.38 -14.45 23.35
CA ASN A 513 9.31 -15.47 22.31
C ASN A 513 9.46 -14.87 20.89
N LEU A 514 9.19 -13.58 20.73
CA LEU A 514 9.28 -12.91 19.43
C LEU A 514 10.71 -12.51 19.07
N ASN A 515 11.65 -12.55 20.03
CA ASN A 515 13.02 -12.06 19.82
C ASN A 515 13.70 -12.78 18.65
N GLY A 516 14.10 -12.01 17.65
CA GLY A 516 14.78 -12.51 16.46
C GLY A 516 13.86 -12.84 15.27
N LEU A 517 12.56 -12.81 15.46
CA LEU A 517 11.61 -12.97 14.35
C LEU A 517 11.51 -11.66 13.56
N TYR A 518 11.65 -11.74 12.25
CA TYR A 518 11.29 -10.64 11.36
C TYR A 518 9.78 -10.71 11.15
N ILE A 519 9.06 -9.76 11.72
CA ILE A 519 7.58 -9.69 11.65
C ILE A 519 7.21 -8.66 10.60
N PHE A 520 6.38 -9.07 9.62
CA PHE A 520 6.02 -8.24 8.47
C PHE A 520 4.57 -8.50 8.07
N GLY A 521 4.06 -7.67 7.19
CA GLY A 521 2.67 -7.77 6.75
C GLY A 521 2.50 -7.57 5.26
N ASP A 522 1.30 -7.86 4.81
CA ASP A 522 0.85 -7.63 3.43
C ASP A 522 -0.32 -6.65 3.43
N PHE A 523 -0.21 -5.61 2.62
CA PHE A 523 -1.20 -4.53 2.53
C PHE A 523 -2.55 -5.04 1.99
N MET A 524 -2.54 -5.84 0.94
CA MET A 524 -3.77 -6.25 0.23
C MET A 524 -4.52 -7.36 0.95
N SER A 525 -3.82 -8.35 1.48
CA SER A 525 -4.46 -9.46 2.17
C SER A 525 -4.72 -9.17 3.66
N GLY A 526 -4.01 -8.20 4.24
CA GLY A 526 -4.04 -7.94 5.67
C GLY A 526 -3.35 -9.02 6.50
N ARG A 527 -2.60 -9.91 5.85
CA ARG A 527 -1.94 -11.04 6.51
C ARG A 527 -0.69 -10.57 7.25
N LEU A 528 -0.53 -11.07 8.46
CA LEU A 528 0.68 -10.90 9.26
C LEU A 528 1.50 -12.19 9.22
N MET A 529 2.80 -12.06 9.04
CA MET A 529 3.73 -13.18 8.87
C MET A 529 5.01 -12.91 9.64
N ALA A 530 5.76 -13.97 9.90
CA ALA A 530 7.09 -13.87 10.51
C ALA A 530 8.08 -14.75 9.75
N LEU A 531 9.34 -14.33 9.72
CA LEU A 531 10.46 -15.14 9.23
C LEU A 531 11.42 -15.40 10.38
N GLN A 532 11.83 -16.64 10.49
CA GLN A 532 12.84 -17.08 11.46
C GLN A 532 14.06 -17.62 10.73
N GLU A 533 15.24 -17.11 11.06
CA GLU A 533 16.50 -17.62 10.53
C GLU A 533 16.89 -18.91 11.25
N ASP A 534 17.13 -19.98 10.52
CA ASP A 534 17.74 -21.19 11.06
C ASP A 534 19.24 -20.90 11.27
N ARG A 535 19.69 -20.99 12.51
CA ARG A 535 21.06 -20.64 12.92
C ARG A 535 22.13 -21.50 12.25
N LYS A 536 21.81 -22.77 11.92
CA LYS A 536 22.74 -23.71 11.32
C LYS A 536 22.83 -23.57 9.79
N THR A 537 21.64 -23.57 9.15
CA THR A 537 21.56 -23.58 7.67
C THR A 537 21.55 -22.18 7.06
N LYS A 538 21.31 -21.15 7.88
CA LYS A 538 21.13 -19.74 7.46
C LYS A 538 19.93 -19.53 6.52
N LYS A 539 19.07 -20.52 6.38
CA LYS A 539 17.84 -20.43 5.60
C LYS A 539 16.72 -19.80 6.45
N TRP A 540 15.80 -19.14 5.78
CA TRP A 540 14.66 -18.48 6.40
C TRP A 540 13.41 -19.34 6.29
N LYS A 541 12.71 -19.48 7.40
CA LYS A 541 11.46 -20.23 7.49
C LYS A 541 10.31 -19.29 7.82
N LYS A 542 9.26 -19.34 6.99
CA LYS A 542 8.03 -18.58 7.24
C LYS A 542 7.23 -19.22 8.37
N GLN A 543 6.64 -18.39 9.21
CA GLN A 543 5.63 -18.74 10.19
C GLN A 543 4.48 -17.74 10.05
N ASP A 544 3.26 -18.22 9.85
CA ASP A 544 2.09 -17.34 9.82
C ASP A 544 1.77 -16.85 11.24
N ILE A 545 1.28 -15.62 11.34
CA ILE A 545 0.76 -15.04 12.57
C ILE A 545 -0.76 -15.06 12.46
N CYS A 546 -1.42 -15.61 13.47
CA CYS A 546 -2.86 -15.51 13.61
C CYS A 546 -3.21 -14.80 14.92
N LEU A 547 -4.32 -14.12 14.91
CA LEU A 547 -4.79 -13.44 16.10
C LEU A 547 -5.51 -14.46 17.00
N GLY A 548 -5.19 -14.39 18.25
CA GLY A 548 -5.70 -15.33 19.26
C GLY A 548 -7.21 -15.25 19.39
N SER A 549 -7.80 -16.29 19.95
CA SER A 549 -9.23 -16.32 20.24
C SER A 549 -9.62 -15.21 21.22
N THR A 550 -10.89 -14.95 21.34
CA THR A 550 -11.43 -14.05 22.37
C THR A 550 -10.98 -14.45 23.79
N GLU A 551 -10.79 -15.75 24.01
CA GLU A 551 -10.28 -16.29 25.28
C GLU A 551 -8.80 -15.97 25.49
N SER A 552 -7.97 -16.20 24.47
CA SER A 552 -6.53 -15.91 24.52
C SER A 552 -6.26 -14.41 24.70
N CYS A 553 -7.11 -13.55 24.14
CA CYS A 553 -6.98 -12.10 24.18
C CYS A 553 -8.00 -11.44 25.15
N ALA A 554 -8.47 -12.18 26.14
CA ALA A 554 -9.51 -11.71 27.08
C ALA A 554 -9.02 -10.66 28.10
N PHE A 555 -7.72 -10.40 28.18
CA PHE A 555 -7.17 -9.40 29.08
C PHE A 555 -7.61 -7.98 28.68
N PRO A 556 -7.91 -7.12 29.66
CA PRO A 556 -8.36 -5.76 29.35
C PRO A 556 -7.37 -5.01 28.43
N GLY A 557 -7.91 -4.44 27.35
CA GLY A 557 -7.12 -3.69 26.38
C GLY A 557 -6.52 -4.52 25.24
N LEU A 558 -6.64 -5.85 25.28
CA LEU A 558 -6.21 -6.70 24.16
C LEU A 558 -7.38 -6.98 23.20
N ILE A 559 -7.04 -7.06 21.94
CA ILE A 559 -7.99 -7.35 20.86
C ILE A 559 -7.41 -8.41 19.91
N SER A 560 -8.29 -9.04 19.14
CA SER A 560 -7.95 -10.09 18.17
C SER A 560 -8.36 -9.71 16.74
N THR A 561 -8.46 -8.42 16.46
CA THR A 561 -8.82 -7.93 15.11
C THR A 561 -8.05 -6.65 14.79
N HIS A 562 -7.89 -6.36 13.51
CA HIS A 562 -7.29 -5.10 13.05
C HIS A 562 -7.93 -4.66 11.72
N SER A 563 -7.63 -3.43 11.33
CA SER A 563 -8.02 -2.89 10.01
C SER A 563 -7.26 -3.61 8.90
N LYS A 564 -7.94 -3.92 7.81
CA LYS A 564 -7.44 -4.80 6.76
C LYS A 564 -6.12 -4.35 6.13
N PHE A 565 -6.03 -3.09 5.69
CA PHE A 565 -4.87 -2.62 4.91
C PHE A 565 -3.72 -2.27 5.85
N ILE A 566 -2.68 -3.12 5.88
CA ILE A 566 -1.47 -2.90 6.69
C ILE A 566 -0.55 -1.95 5.93
N ILE A 567 -0.49 -0.69 6.37
CA ILE A 567 0.21 0.39 5.66
C ILE A 567 1.69 0.43 6.02
N SER A 568 2.03 0.18 7.28
CA SER A 568 3.40 0.41 7.76
C SER A 568 3.65 -0.32 9.07
N PHE A 569 4.92 -0.35 9.44
CA PHE A 569 5.39 -0.86 10.72
C PHE A 569 6.23 0.21 11.42
N GLY A 570 6.42 0.04 12.72
CA GLY A 570 7.29 0.89 13.52
C GLY A 570 7.69 0.22 14.82
N GLU A 571 8.80 0.66 15.38
CA GLU A 571 9.21 0.22 16.71
C GLU A 571 9.35 1.43 17.64
N ASP A 572 9.11 1.23 18.91
CA ASP A 572 9.38 2.27 19.91
C ASP A 572 10.85 2.24 20.36
N GLU A 573 11.22 3.18 21.20
CA GLU A 573 12.60 3.31 21.67
C GLU A 573 13.07 2.09 22.51
N ALA A 574 12.12 1.34 23.07
CA ALA A 574 12.38 0.10 23.80
C ALA A 574 12.50 -1.14 22.89
N GLY A 575 12.16 -1.01 21.61
CA GLY A 575 12.20 -2.10 20.62
C GLY A 575 10.90 -2.89 20.54
N GLU A 576 9.82 -2.41 21.16
CA GLU A 576 8.50 -3.03 21.02
C GLU A 576 7.93 -2.70 19.64
N LEU A 577 7.25 -3.67 19.05
CA LEU A 577 6.82 -3.60 17.64
C LEU A 577 5.35 -3.21 17.52
N TYR A 578 5.12 -2.38 16.52
CA TYR A 578 3.79 -1.86 16.16
C TYR A 578 3.58 -2.01 14.65
N PHE A 579 2.31 -2.04 14.24
CA PHE A 579 1.95 -1.84 12.85
C PHE A 579 0.81 -0.83 12.73
N LEU A 580 0.73 -0.21 11.57
CA LEU A 580 -0.21 0.85 11.23
C LEU A 580 -1.10 0.32 10.11
N ALA A 581 -2.42 0.41 10.30
CA ALA A 581 -3.35 -0.13 9.32
C ALA A 581 -4.57 0.77 9.18
N THR A 582 -5.29 0.63 8.07
CA THR A 582 -6.53 1.36 7.81
C THR A 582 -7.60 0.43 7.25
N SER A 583 -8.86 0.76 7.47
CA SER A 583 -9.97 0.09 6.78
C SER A 583 -10.30 0.74 5.43
N TYR A 584 -9.75 1.95 5.16
CA TYR A 584 -10.00 2.69 3.93
C TYR A 584 -8.75 3.48 3.54
N PRO A 585 -7.99 3.05 2.52
CA PRO A 585 -6.65 3.59 2.24
C PRO A 585 -6.71 4.90 1.43
N SER A 586 -7.15 5.97 2.08
CA SER A 586 -7.17 7.32 1.52
C SER A 586 -6.49 8.28 2.49
N ALA A 587 -5.65 9.15 1.95
CA ALA A 587 -4.91 10.17 2.72
C ALA A 587 -5.82 11.10 3.52
N TYR A 588 -7.09 11.24 3.12
CA TYR A 588 -8.02 12.18 3.75
C TYR A 588 -9.01 11.51 4.72
N ALA A 589 -9.10 10.18 4.69
CA ALA A 589 -10.06 9.43 5.51
C ALA A 589 -9.48 9.06 6.88
N PRO A 590 -10.15 9.40 8.00
CA PRO A 590 -9.63 9.14 9.34
C PRO A 590 -9.96 7.71 9.82
N HIS A 591 -9.55 6.71 9.06
CA HIS A 591 -9.82 5.29 9.33
C HIS A 591 -8.58 4.50 9.77
N GLY A 592 -7.45 5.19 9.98
CA GLY A 592 -6.19 4.56 10.37
C GLY A 592 -6.08 4.32 11.87
N SER A 593 -5.46 3.19 12.23
CA SER A 593 -5.18 2.79 13.62
C SER A 593 -3.74 2.29 13.74
N ILE A 594 -3.24 2.28 14.97
CA ILE A 594 -1.93 1.73 15.34
C ILE A 594 -2.15 0.61 16.36
N TYR A 595 -1.52 -0.51 16.10
CA TYR A 595 -1.61 -1.71 16.93
C TYR A 595 -0.22 -2.14 17.41
N LYS A 596 -0.11 -2.48 18.70
CA LYS A 596 1.09 -3.06 19.30
C LYS A 596 0.92 -4.59 19.35
N PHE A 597 1.97 -5.34 19.00
CA PHE A 597 1.98 -6.79 19.14
C PHE A 597 2.17 -7.20 20.60
N VAL A 598 1.42 -8.22 21.02
CA VAL A 598 1.47 -8.79 22.36
C VAL A 598 1.42 -10.32 22.25
N ASP A 599 2.42 -11.00 22.81
CA ASP A 599 2.39 -12.46 22.93
C ASP A 599 1.63 -12.84 24.21
N PRO A 600 0.43 -13.43 24.12
CA PRO A 600 -0.30 -13.82 25.31
C PRO A 600 0.31 -15.04 26.02
N SER A 601 1.11 -15.86 25.33
CA SER A 601 1.66 -17.10 25.85
C SER A 601 2.85 -16.87 26.81
N ARG A 602 3.59 -15.78 26.60
CA ARG A 602 4.76 -15.47 27.42
C ARG A 602 5.05 -13.98 27.48
N ARG A 603 4.77 -13.39 28.64
CA ARG A 603 5.11 -12.00 28.94
C ARG A 603 6.34 -11.95 29.81
N ALA A 604 7.14 -10.92 29.66
CA ALA A 604 8.22 -10.64 30.61
C ALA A 604 7.66 -10.43 32.03
N PRO A 605 8.40 -10.85 33.08
CA PRO A 605 7.95 -10.61 34.44
C PRO A 605 7.62 -9.14 34.70
N PRO A 606 6.61 -8.85 35.53
CA PRO A 606 6.24 -7.47 35.86
C PRO A 606 7.45 -6.67 36.35
N GLY A 607 7.65 -5.49 35.76
CA GLY A 607 8.75 -4.60 36.11
C GLY A 607 10.06 -4.81 35.37
N LYS A 608 10.29 -5.98 34.76
CA LYS A 608 11.54 -6.28 34.06
C LYS A 608 11.77 -5.33 32.86
N CYS A 609 10.73 -4.99 32.14
CA CYS A 609 10.81 -4.15 30.94
C CYS A 609 10.53 -2.67 31.21
N ARG A 610 10.45 -2.29 32.47
CA ARG A 610 10.23 -0.89 32.85
C ARG A 610 11.46 -0.04 32.51
N TYR A 611 11.22 1.08 31.87
CA TYR A 611 12.21 2.11 31.61
C TYR A 611 11.74 3.42 32.25
N LYS A 612 12.68 4.31 32.49
CA LYS A 612 12.40 5.62 33.07
C LYS A 612 12.63 6.69 31.98
N PRO A 613 11.57 7.17 31.32
CA PRO A 613 11.74 8.14 30.26
C PRO A 613 12.40 9.43 30.77
N VAL A 614 13.29 9.99 29.97
CA VAL A 614 13.81 11.34 30.19
C VAL A 614 12.62 12.33 30.09
N PRO A 615 12.36 13.14 31.10
CA PRO A 615 11.24 14.06 31.05
C PRO A 615 11.35 15.06 29.90
N VAL A 616 10.25 15.28 29.20
CA VAL A 616 10.17 16.27 28.13
C VAL A 616 9.10 17.33 28.46
N LYS A 617 9.47 18.59 28.33
CA LYS A 617 8.56 19.69 28.57
C LYS A 617 7.49 19.75 27.48
N THR A 618 6.22 19.74 27.87
CA THR A 618 5.09 19.83 26.96
C THR A 618 4.37 21.17 27.13
N ARG A 619 4.10 21.84 26.01
CA ARG A 619 3.35 23.09 25.98
C ARG A 619 1.92 22.91 25.47
N SER A 620 1.70 21.86 24.67
CA SER A 620 0.41 21.48 24.14
C SER A 620 -0.36 20.65 25.16
N LYS A 621 -1.69 20.73 25.16
CA LYS A 621 -2.56 19.84 25.93
C LYS A 621 -2.31 18.38 25.55
N ARG A 622 -2.50 17.48 26.50
CA ARG A 622 -2.49 16.04 26.29
C ARG A 622 -3.90 15.56 26.01
N VAL A 623 -4.04 14.81 24.94
CA VAL A 623 -5.28 14.12 24.58
C VAL A 623 -5.08 12.65 24.92
N GLN A 624 -5.79 12.17 25.91
CA GLN A 624 -5.73 10.78 26.33
C GLN A 624 -6.38 9.90 25.27
N PHE A 625 -5.67 8.90 24.84
CA PHE A 625 -6.23 7.88 23.97
C PHE A 625 -7.14 6.99 24.82
N ARG A 626 -8.37 6.87 24.41
CA ARG A 626 -9.30 5.89 24.98
C ARG A 626 -9.67 4.95 23.84
N PRO A 627 -9.16 3.72 23.88
CA PRO A 627 -9.64 2.73 22.92
C PRO A 627 -11.17 2.68 23.04
N LEU A 628 -11.86 2.71 21.94
CA LEU A 628 -13.24 2.30 21.90
C LEU A 628 -13.21 0.78 22.13
N ALA A 629 -13.10 0.40 23.39
CA ALA A 629 -13.18 -0.99 23.76
C ALA A 629 -14.58 -1.47 23.38
N LYS A 630 -14.69 -2.11 22.23
CA LYS A 630 -15.88 -2.89 21.93
C LYS A 630 -15.86 -4.06 22.90
N MET A 631 -16.76 -4.03 23.86
CA MET A 631 -17.01 -5.18 24.71
C MET A 631 -17.32 -6.38 23.83
N VAL A 632 -16.92 -7.56 24.26
CA VAL A 632 -17.28 -8.81 23.55
C VAL A 632 -18.80 -8.86 23.28
N LEU A 633 -19.58 -8.34 24.21
CA LEU A 633 -21.02 -8.18 24.06
C LEU A 633 -21.42 -7.27 22.89
N ASP A 634 -20.66 -6.20 22.62
CA ASP A 634 -20.93 -5.31 21.49
C ASP A 634 -20.58 -6.00 20.14
N LEU A 635 -19.50 -6.75 20.13
CA LEU A 635 -19.09 -7.55 18.95
C LEU A 635 -20.12 -8.65 18.66
N LEU A 636 -20.60 -9.32 19.70
CA LEU A 636 -21.65 -10.35 19.58
C LEU A 636 -22.97 -9.73 19.11
N LYS A 637 -23.33 -8.57 19.60
CA LYS A 637 -24.51 -7.80 19.12
C LYS A 637 -24.35 -7.43 17.64
N GLU A 638 -23.20 -6.89 17.23
CA GLU A 638 -22.94 -6.57 15.83
C GLU A 638 -23.01 -7.80 14.93
N GLN A 639 -22.48 -8.94 15.39
CA GLN A 639 -22.55 -10.20 14.65
C GLN A 639 -23.99 -10.70 14.55
N SER A 640 -24.75 -10.64 15.66
CA SER A 640 -26.15 -11.06 15.67
C SER A 640 -27.02 -10.15 14.80
N GLU A 641 -26.77 -8.83 14.82
CA GLU A 641 -27.47 -7.86 13.97
C GLU A 641 -27.14 -8.08 12.48
N LYS A 642 -25.87 -8.34 12.16
CA LYS A 642 -25.45 -8.67 10.78
C LYS A 642 -26.12 -9.98 10.31
N ALA A 643 -26.18 -10.98 11.17
CA ALA A 643 -26.86 -12.25 10.88
C ALA A 643 -28.36 -12.03 10.69
N ALA A 644 -29.00 -11.26 11.55
CA ALA A 644 -30.43 -10.92 11.47
C ALA A 644 -30.77 -10.13 10.18
N ARG A 645 -29.92 -9.16 9.81
CA ARG A 645 -30.06 -8.42 8.54
C ARG A 645 -29.88 -9.32 7.32
N LYS A 646 -28.96 -10.29 7.39
CA LYS A 646 -28.75 -11.27 6.32
C LYS A 646 -29.96 -12.22 6.18
N MET A 647 -30.55 -12.65 7.31
CA MET A 647 -31.76 -13.49 7.32
C MET A 647 -32.99 -12.72 6.81
N SER A 648 -33.19 -11.48 7.23
CA SER A 648 -34.33 -10.67 6.76
C SER A 648 -34.22 -10.32 5.26
N ARG A 649 -33.00 -10.17 4.72
CA ARG A 649 -32.79 -10.02 3.27
C ARG A 649 -33.08 -11.33 2.51
N ALA A 650 -32.71 -12.47 3.08
CA ALA A 650 -33.00 -13.79 2.47
C ALA A 650 -34.49 -14.08 2.45
N THR A 651 -35.24 -13.72 3.50
CA THR A 651 -36.69 -13.88 3.56
C THR A 651 -37.45 -12.95 2.62
N LEU A 652 -36.94 -11.74 2.40
CA LEU A 652 -37.52 -10.81 1.41
C LEU A 652 -37.28 -11.25 -0.04
N ALA A 653 -36.20 -12.01 -0.29
CA ALA A 653 -35.87 -12.52 -1.62
C ALA A 653 -36.61 -13.84 -1.97
N SER A 654 -37.25 -14.47 -0.98
CA SER A 654 -37.93 -15.77 -1.18
C SER A 654 -39.46 -15.73 -1.13
N SER A 655 -40.09 -14.52 -1.18
CA SER A 655 -41.56 -14.39 -1.22
C SER A 655 -42.08 -14.44 -2.66
N PRO A 656 -42.77 -15.51 -3.09
CA PRO A 656 -43.46 -15.47 -4.38
C PRO A 656 -44.76 -14.67 -4.29
N ASN A 657 -44.93 -13.76 -5.24
CA ASN A 657 -46.16 -13.01 -5.49
C ASN A 657 -47.41 -13.95 -5.53
N ARG A 658 -48.33 -13.70 -4.64
CA ARG A 658 -49.71 -14.16 -4.84
C ARG A 658 -50.66 -13.01 -4.59
N ALA A 659 -51.17 -12.50 -5.68
CA ALA A 659 -52.31 -11.58 -5.68
C ALA A 659 -53.60 -12.36 -5.59
N SER A 660 -54.50 -12.01 -4.68
CA SER A 660 -55.92 -11.93 -4.97
C SER A 660 -56.71 -11.42 -3.76
N SER A 661 -57.59 -10.54 -4.11
CA SER A 661 -58.65 -9.84 -3.41
C SER A 661 -59.44 -10.62 -2.36
N GLN A 662 -59.83 -9.95 -1.26
CA GLN A 662 -61.24 -9.73 -0.90
C GLN A 662 -61.37 -8.88 0.38
N LYS A 663 -62.33 -7.94 0.33
CA LYS A 663 -62.83 -7.11 1.43
C LYS A 663 -63.66 -7.95 2.41
N ASP A 664 -63.67 -7.70 3.68
CA ASP A 664 -64.84 -7.23 4.46
C ASP A 664 -64.54 -7.17 5.97
N SER A 665 -64.93 -6.14 6.51
CA SER A 665 -65.49 -5.51 7.68
C SER A 665 -65.64 -6.30 9.01
N PHE A 666 -65.59 -5.51 10.09
CA PHE A 666 -66.27 -5.57 11.40
C PHE A 666 -65.50 -5.96 12.68
N LYS A 667 -65.50 -4.96 13.54
CA LYS A 667 -65.73 -4.89 15.01
C LYS A 667 -64.68 -5.31 16.03
N LYS A 668 -64.31 -4.31 16.84
CA LYS A 668 -63.89 -4.45 18.26
C LYS A 668 -65.09 -4.93 19.12
N PRO A 669 -64.91 -5.57 20.29
CA PRO A 669 -64.71 -4.83 21.53
C PRO A 669 -63.94 -5.53 22.69
N ALA A 670 -63.44 -4.66 23.58
CA ALA A 670 -63.47 -4.62 25.04
C ALA A 670 -62.89 -5.74 25.92
N SER A 671 -62.05 -5.26 26.83
CA SER A 671 -61.51 -5.93 28.02
C SER A 671 -62.60 -6.14 29.11
N PRO A 672 -62.39 -7.07 30.07
CA PRO A 672 -62.28 -6.62 31.48
C PRO A 672 -61.38 -7.47 32.38
N THR A 673 -60.62 -6.80 33.25
CA THR A 673 -60.65 -6.67 34.74
C THR A 673 -60.39 -7.87 35.64
N SER A 674 -59.44 -7.66 36.54
CA SER A 674 -59.39 -8.00 37.99
C SER A 674 -58.98 -9.44 38.33
N SER A 675 -58.24 -9.75 39.35
CA SER A 675 -58.12 -9.33 40.77
C SER A 675 -56.93 -10.09 41.44
N ARG A 676 -56.17 -9.47 42.22
CA ARG A 676 -56.08 -9.36 43.68
C ARG A 676 -55.32 -10.45 44.47
N LYS A 677 -54.46 -9.91 45.34
CA LYS A 677 -53.97 -10.34 46.68
C LYS A 677 -52.71 -11.20 46.74
N THR A 678 -51.71 -11.00 47.60
CA THR A 678 -51.60 -10.37 48.94
C THR A 678 -50.11 -10.25 49.32
N SER A 679 -49.79 -9.23 50.12
CA SER A 679 -48.51 -8.97 50.76
C SER A 679 -48.34 -9.75 52.09
N PRO A 680 -47.27 -9.69 52.98
CA PRO A 680 -46.70 -8.43 53.48
C PRO A 680 -45.18 -8.39 53.77
N GLY A 681 -44.69 -7.19 54.10
CA GLY A 681 -43.39 -6.81 54.50
C GLY A 681 -42.98 -7.15 55.97
N PRO A 682 -42.06 -6.48 56.72
CA PRO A 682 -41.77 -5.05 56.76
C PRO A 682 -40.29 -4.62 57.08
N GLY A 683 -40.07 -3.35 57.04
CA GLY A 683 -39.26 -2.51 57.95
C GLY A 683 -37.89 -2.03 57.40
N ALA A 684 -37.38 -0.85 57.55
CA ALA A 684 -37.73 0.42 58.15
C ALA A 684 -36.67 1.48 57.78
N LYS A 685 -37.18 2.69 57.55
CA LYS A 685 -36.75 4.06 57.97
C LYS A 685 -35.40 4.60 57.44
N LYS A 686 -35.25 5.80 56.98
CA LYS A 686 -35.71 7.21 57.00
C LYS A 686 -34.60 8.01 56.28
N ARG A 687 -34.66 9.12 55.67
CA ARG A 687 -35.45 10.38 55.71
C ARG A 687 -35.16 11.22 54.44
N ALA A 688 -36.20 11.93 54.04
CA ALA A 688 -36.24 12.93 53.00
C ALA A 688 -35.68 14.30 53.40
N ARG A 689 -35.30 15.12 52.43
CA ARG A 689 -35.66 16.52 52.39
C ARG A 689 -35.66 17.09 50.98
N VAL A 690 -36.79 17.59 50.62
CA VAL A 690 -37.22 18.39 49.50
C VAL A 690 -36.88 19.87 49.73
N TRP A 691 -36.54 20.62 48.69
CA TRP A 691 -36.90 22.04 48.55
C TRP A 691 -36.75 22.56 47.11
N SER A 692 -37.83 23.11 46.56
CA SER A 692 -37.95 24.06 45.46
C SER A 692 -38.91 25.15 45.97
N PRO A 693 -39.22 26.26 45.28
CA PRO A 693 -38.53 27.11 44.29
C PRO A 693 -38.62 28.63 44.59
N GLY A 694 -37.92 29.45 43.80
CA GLY A 694 -38.06 30.81 43.37
C GLY A 694 -38.62 31.91 44.29
N PRO A 695 -38.70 33.24 43.98
CA PRO A 695 -38.72 33.88 42.66
C PRO A 695 -38.00 35.26 42.49
N GLN A 696 -37.97 35.73 41.25
CA GLN A 696 -38.12 37.11 40.69
C GLN A 696 -37.41 38.35 41.25
N GLY A 697 -36.89 39.13 40.33
CA GLY A 697 -36.91 40.59 40.29
C GLY A 697 -35.54 41.24 39.97
N LYS A 698 -35.30 42.09 39.09
CA LYS A 698 -35.86 43.27 38.41
C LYS A 698 -34.82 43.85 37.44
N ARG A 699 -35.32 44.42 36.39
CA ARG A 699 -34.78 45.23 35.29
C ARG A 699 -33.83 46.39 35.66
N LYS A 700 -32.99 46.73 34.64
CA LYS A 700 -32.64 48.07 34.08
C LYS A 700 -31.20 47.96 33.49
N GLY A 701 -30.80 48.49 32.35
CA GLY A 701 -31.30 49.46 31.41
C GLY A 701 -30.27 49.66 30.30
N ILE A 702 -30.77 49.98 29.12
CA ILE A 702 -30.06 50.32 27.88
C ILE A 702 -29.54 51.75 27.95
N PRO A 703 -28.44 52.17 27.27
CA PRO A 703 -28.62 53.05 26.10
C PRO A 703 -27.61 52.83 24.95
N LYS A 704 -28.11 52.73 23.74
CA LYS A 704 -28.19 53.69 22.60
C LYS A 704 -26.90 53.98 21.81
N ARG A 705 -27.06 53.76 20.51
CA ARG A 705 -26.29 54.17 19.34
C ARG A 705 -26.12 55.69 19.21
N PRO A 706 -25.26 56.20 18.27
CA PRO A 706 -25.74 56.74 17.00
C PRO A 706 -24.91 56.31 15.80
N SER A 707 -25.47 55.99 14.70
CA SER A 707 -26.12 56.66 13.56
C SER A 707 -25.22 57.41 12.63
N GLY A 708 -25.33 57.14 11.37
CA GLY A 708 -25.22 58.06 10.27
C GLY A 708 -24.67 57.43 8.98
N ILE A 709 -25.50 57.20 8.08
CA ILE A 709 -25.93 57.91 6.84
C ILE A 709 -25.07 57.42 5.63
N ALA A 710 -25.46 57.13 4.43
CA ALA A 710 -26.72 57.08 3.69
C ALA A 710 -26.43 56.38 2.35
N ARG A 711 -27.33 55.63 1.88
CA ARG A 711 -28.16 55.58 0.66
C ARG A 711 -27.57 56.09 -0.67
N GLN A 712 -27.66 55.28 -1.70
CA GLN A 712 -28.54 55.40 -2.88
C GLN A 712 -28.34 54.17 -3.75
N ALA A 713 -29.21 53.39 -4.05
CA ALA A 713 -30.46 53.25 -4.76
C ALA A 713 -30.37 53.36 -6.28
N ALA A 714 -30.73 52.31 -6.88
CA ALA A 714 -31.74 52.06 -7.91
C ALA A 714 -31.31 51.90 -9.37
N GLN A 715 -31.64 50.75 -9.89
CA GLN A 715 -32.45 50.45 -11.09
C GLN A 715 -31.81 50.72 -12.48
N HIS A 716 -31.69 49.81 -13.36
CA HIS A 716 -32.65 49.35 -14.38
C HIS A 716 -32.03 48.38 -15.42
N ARG A 717 -32.72 47.29 -15.62
CA ARG A 717 -33.15 46.61 -16.87
C ARG A 717 -32.17 46.17 -17.95
N ARG A 718 -32.27 44.87 -18.17
CA ARG A 718 -32.48 44.08 -19.42
C ARG A 718 -31.57 44.28 -20.65
N ALA A 719 -31.16 43.11 -21.08
CA ALA A 719 -31.13 42.58 -22.42
C ALA A 719 -29.78 42.58 -23.13
N GLY A 720 -29.47 41.43 -23.70
CA GLY A 720 -28.54 41.30 -24.80
C GLY A 720 -27.56 40.13 -24.72
N ARG A 721 -28.00 38.99 -25.20
CA ARG A 721 -27.09 37.91 -25.61
C ARG A 721 -26.17 38.40 -26.70
N SER A 722 -24.90 38.15 -26.60
CA SER A 722 -24.00 38.14 -27.74
C SER A 722 -22.97 37.03 -27.59
N LEU A 723 -22.93 36.16 -28.58
CA LEU A 723 -21.95 35.09 -28.79
C LEU A 723 -20.59 35.68 -29.17
N PRO A 724 -19.47 35.03 -28.79
CA PRO A 724 -18.15 35.49 -29.26
C PRO A 724 -17.88 35.04 -30.71
N PRO A 725 -17.03 35.77 -31.46
CA PRO A 725 -16.77 35.50 -32.85
C PRO A 725 -15.83 34.30 -33.08
N PRO A 726 -15.88 33.67 -34.28
CA PRO A 726 -15.06 32.49 -34.62
C PRO A 726 -13.62 32.87 -34.95
N LEU A 727 -12.70 31.97 -34.62
CA LEU A 727 -11.28 32.04 -34.94
C LEU A 727 -11.02 31.80 -36.43
N PRO A 728 -10.04 32.47 -37.08
CA PRO A 728 -9.74 32.27 -38.47
C PRO A 728 -8.93 30.99 -38.73
N SER A 729 -9.32 30.33 -39.82
CA SER A 729 -8.70 29.14 -40.37
C SER A 729 -7.48 29.47 -41.24
N ARG A 730 -6.53 28.54 -41.27
CA ARG A 730 -5.44 28.30 -42.21
C ARG A 730 -4.04 28.76 -41.83
N TRP A 731 -3.24 27.74 -41.62
CA TRP A 731 -1.80 27.76 -41.89
C TRP A 731 -1.46 26.60 -42.84
N PRO A 732 -0.59 26.78 -43.85
CA PRO A 732 -0.20 25.70 -44.73
C PRO A 732 0.98 24.88 -44.14
N LEU A 733 0.89 23.60 -44.39
CA LEU A 733 1.93 22.62 -44.09
C LEU A 733 3.14 22.81 -45.02
N ARG A 734 4.33 22.99 -44.46
CA ARG A 734 5.60 22.71 -45.13
C ARG A 734 6.33 21.64 -44.34
N GLY A 735 6.72 20.59 -45.04
CA GLY A 735 7.53 19.49 -44.49
C GLY A 735 9.02 19.88 -44.38
N PRO A 736 9.78 19.22 -43.54
CA PRO A 736 11.20 19.53 -43.40
C PRO A 736 12.07 18.83 -44.43
N GLU A 737 13.01 19.58 -45.01
CA GLU A 737 14.11 19.05 -45.82
C GLU A 737 15.25 18.52 -44.92
N PRO A 738 16.07 17.54 -45.38
CA PRO A 738 17.16 16.96 -44.61
C PRO A 738 18.42 17.82 -44.63
N PRO A 739 19.26 17.76 -43.58
CA PRO A 739 20.45 18.61 -43.51
C PRO A 739 21.63 18.06 -44.32
N HIS A 740 22.36 18.99 -44.92
CA HIS A 740 23.62 18.75 -45.65
C HIS A 740 24.78 18.38 -44.75
N HIS A 741 25.63 17.47 -45.21
CA HIS A 741 26.93 17.12 -44.63
C HIS A 741 27.91 18.29 -44.69
N VAL A 742 28.60 18.54 -43.59
CA VAL A 742 29.81 19.35 -43.57
C VAL A 742 30.93 18.52 -42.96
N GLU A 743 31.91 18.19 -43.75
CA GLU A 743 33.20 17.65 -43.31
C GLU A 743 33.99 18.70 -42.58
N ALA A 744 34.57 18.37 -41.43
CA ALA A 744 35.62 19.18 -40.80
C ALA A 744 36.75 18.27 -40.33
N ALA A 745 37.91 18.67 -40.73
CA ALA A 745 39.18 17.99 -40.64
C ALA A 745 39.73 17.89 -39.21
N ALA A 746 40.45 16.82 -39.01
CA ALA A 746 41.21 16.51 -37.80
C ALA A 746 42.44 17.41 -37.58
N ALA A 747 42.72 17.74 -36.32
CA ALA A 747 44.03 18.16 -35.88
C ALA A 747 44.33 17.57 -34.49
N GLU A 748 45.28 16.68 -34.44
CA GLU A 748 45.95 16.23 -33.22
C GLU A 748 47.01 17.21 -32.79
N PRO A 749 47.31 17.36 -31.51
CA PRO A 749 48.65 17.72 -31.07
C PRO A 749 49.32 16.60 -30.23
N ASP A 750 50.53 16.35 -30.65
CA ASP A 750 51.55 15.52 -30.06
C ASP A 750 52.13 16.15 -28.79
N PHE A 751 52.28 15.34 -27.72
CA PHE A 751 53.21 15.72 -26.64
C PHE A 751 53.88 14.45 -26.03
N ARG A 752 55.16 14.36 -26.33
CA ARG A 752 56.10 13.39 -25.75
C ARG A 752 56.79 13.95 -24.49
N ARG A 753 57.03 13.02 -23.54
CA ARG A 753 58.12 12.94 -22.55
C ARG A 753 58.18 13.89 -21.35
N ALA A 754 58.14 13.28 -20.19
CA ALA A 754 59.18 13.25 -19.14
C ALA A 754 58.61 12.57 -17.90
N GLY A 755 59.22 11.53 -17.37
CA GLY A 755 60.29 11.45 -16.48
C GLY A 755 59.87 10.64 -15.24
N SER A 756 60.33 9.39 -15.16
CA SER A 756 60.16 8.47 -14.04
C SER A 756 60.80 8.95 -12.73
N ARG A 757 60.09 8.87 -11.61
CA ARG A 757 60.72 8.63 -10.30
C ARG A 757 59.79 7.74 -9.46
N GLY A 758 60.36 6.58 -9.11
CA GLY A 758 59.68 5.59 -8.28
C GLY A 758 59.76 5.91 -6.79
N TRP A 759 58.77 5.59 -6.09
CA TRP A 759 58.77 5.47 -4.64
C TRP A 759 58.35 4.07 -4.23
N ARG A 760 59.24 3.39 -3.48
CA ARG A 760 59.01 2.09 -2.85
C ARG A 760 58.29 2.28 -1.52
N TRP A 761 57.32 1.45 -1.23
CA TRP A 761 56.81 1.30 0.12
C TRP A 761 57.15 -0.09 0.68
N GLU A 762 57.77 -0.08 1.84
CA GLU A 762 57.90 -1.30 2.67
C GLU A 762 56.85 -1.25 3.80
N PRO A 763 56.36 -2.40 4.26
CA PRO A 763 55.34 -2.43 5.31
C PRO A 763 55.95 -2.42 6.70
N ALA A 764 55.33 -1.65 7.60
CA ALA A 764 55.62 -1.68 9.02
C ALA A 764 54.58 -2.52 9.75
N GLU A 765 55.04 -3.51 10.45
CA GLU A 765 54.26 -4.29 11.40
C GLU A 765 54.23 -3.62 12.78
N ARG A 766 53.12 -3.76 13.47
CA ARG A 766 52.86 -3.77 14.90
C ARG A 766 53.03 -2.46 15.72
N ALA A 767 51.91 -2.02 16.27
CA ALA A 767 51.58 -1.99 17.71
C ALA A 767 50.11 -1.59 17.87
#